data_e9dd6be7c1deca29dd8ec5ba44a8bc78
#
_entry.id   e9dd6be7c1deca29dd8ec5ba44a8bc78
#
_cell.length_a   1.000
_cell.length_b   1.000
_cell.length_c   1.000
_cell.angle_alpha   90.00
_cell.angle_beta   90.00
_cell.angle_gamma   90.00
#
_symmetry.space_group_name_H-M   'P 1'
#
loop_
_entity.id
_entity.type
_entity.pdbx_description
1 polymer ?
#
loop_
_entity_poly.entity_id
_entity_poly.type
_entity_poly.pdbx_seq_one_letter_code
_entity_poly.pdbx_strand_id
1 'polypeptide(L)'
;MKRIILDFFGDEISIPVSKDLSSIRLEISNNFFFTNSDAQEILLYYKKENKNIYIEKEEDYENFLKEKNKKIFLDISQNSHLYLKNLEELKINQTKEKLEELYKERNKLNNIKNNLFAKELKEIENIKKKIKIMKLKLKKLKKHLNKEKKNFEKEKEQNEKQIFELENIIKNNINSQYYNLYKIDEFLIKNKETNSEENKYIMKKGTNSKQKISLTENIDLIMREKKAELDEYAKSIKENLSKILIINNNIIINNEILKNKKLKSLNKNNEILITLENKSEFGNKCYVNRELSSINFNLRILNEAKNPEIPILERIKFCAKTSSNLDEFFMVRVAKLQNAVSINKISNDITGLSNMDQLKIIKSSVKDIITMQYATYNRSLHNELSKIGIELIDKYENLNEEQKIFVDNYFDINIEPVVSHIAIDMSSPFPLIPNKNLNIALLLKRKKSNIHQKYNYGKFFFGNVGVPSGLKRLVQIPNSSESKLSFILLENLVQNNVQKLFINYEIISAHTIRVMRNAFISVDERDTDTNLLNQIEKGLEERQYGNVLRLEVDDEIDNRLLNILKNNLDVQDEDVFRMQGPLDMTFLEKLYDLAPEEFNKYKYPPFYSQLNPRLKPNKNIFDEISKKDVFLFHPYETFEPVIDFFRQGSEDPNVLAIKTTLYKVNSKSQIVEALIKAAENGKQVTILLELKARFDEKNSIKWAKEFEKVGCHVIYGLKQLKTHCKLTLIVRKENEKIKRYVHISTGNYNDKSAQTRTDCGILTCRDDYGEDAATLFDMISGQSDPNYWNKLILSPFWMKVKFMTLIDRETENVKKGKKGIIIAKMNSLMDKMIIDKLLFASKIGVKIHLIVRGLCGLKTGVPGISDNIKVESIIGQLLEHNRIFYFYNNGNEEYYIGSADWMPRNLDKRLELTTPIEDEDIKKKIKHILEVYMADNKNAYYMQSDGSYKKLNTSGKELISSHLQFYQEAIEAVKAINNI
;
A
#
# COMPACT_ATOMS: atom_id res chain seq x y z
N MET A 1 -17.13 -48.78 -9.09
CA MET A 1 -16.02 -48.49 -10.00
C MET A 1 -14.72 -48.63 -9.23
N LYS A 2 -13.66 -49.16 -9.86
CA LYS A 2 -12.33 -49.15 -9.27
C LYS A 2 -11.86 -47.72 -9.20
N ARG A 3 -11.18 -47.32 -8.13
CA ARG A 3 -10.69 -45.93 -7.92
C ARG A 3 -9.18 -45.93 -7.74
N ILE A 4 -8.55 -44.84 -8.15
CA ILE A 4 -7.13 -44.56 -7.95
C ILE A 4 -7.03 -43.42 -6.96
N ILE A 5 -6.05 -43.43 -6.08
CA ILE A 5 -5.74 -42.34 -5.18
C ILE A 5 -4.61 -41.55 -5.82
N LEU A 6 -4.86 -40.28 -6.06
CA LEU A 6 -3.82 -39.30 -6.42
C LEU A 6 -3.33 -38.66 -5.12
N ASP A 7 -2.05 -38.73 -4.88
CA ASP A 7 -1.42 -38.09 -3.73
C ASP A 7 -0.54 -36.92 -4.21
N PHE A 8 -0.85 -35.75 -3.73
CA PHE A 8 -0.14 -34.53 -4.03
C PHE A 8 0.28 -33.88 -2.70
N PHE A 9 1.52 -34.09 -2.27
CA PHE A 9 2.06 -33.62 -0.99
C PHE A 9 1.25 -34.04 0.26
N GLY A 10 0.64 -35.18 0.22
CA GLY A 10 -0.18 -35.69 1.32
C GLY A 10 -1.68 -35.36 1.19
N ASP A 11 -2.07 -34.59 0.19
CA ASP A 11 -3.47 -34.39 -0.17
C ASP A 11 -3.90 -35.54 -1.09
N GLU A 12 -4.77 -36.41 -0.60
CA GLU A 12 -5.23 -37.59 -1.33
C GLU A 12 -6.60 -37.35 -1.96
N ILE A 13 -6.66 -37.48 -3.28
CA ILE A 13 -7.92 -37.43 -4.03
C ILE A 13 -8.19 -38.81 -4.65
N SER A 14 -9.40 -39.29 -4.49
CA SER A 14 -9.84 -40.54 -5.07
C SER A 14 -10.58 -40.29 -6.39
N ILE A 15 -9.98 -40.69 -7.50
CA ILE A 15 -10.57 -40.57 -8.83
C ILE A 15 -10.98 -41.95 -9.40
N PRO A 16 -11.93 -41.97 -10.36
CA PRO A 16 -12.22 -43.22 -11.08
C PRO A 16 -11.01 -43.71 -11.88
N VAL A 17 -10.88 -45.03 -12.01
CA VAL A 17 -9.87 -45.62 -12.91
C VAL A 17 -10.22 -45.20 -14.35
N SER A 18 -9.40 -44.44 -15.01
CA SER A 18 -9.53 -44.09 -16.45
C SER A 18 -8.94 -45.16 -17.31
N LYS A 19 -9.30 -45.15 -18.61
CA LYS A 19 -8.79 -46.11 -19.57
C LYS A 19 -7.37 -45.78 -20.07
N ASP A 20 -6.93 -44.53 -19.95
CA ASP A 20 -5.67 -44.05 -20.49
C ASP A 20 -5.01 -42.99 -19.62
N LEU A 21 -3.72 -42.80 -19.82
CA LEU A 21 -2.88 -41.86 -19.09
C LEU A 21 -3.29 -40.40 -19.32
N SER A 22 -3.78 -40.09 -20.52
CA SER A 22 -4.23 -38.74 -20.87
C SER A 22 -5.45 -38.32 -20.04
N SER A 23 -6.35 -39.25 -19.80
CA SER A 23 -7.54 -39.04 -18.95
C SER A 23 -7.15 -38.83 -17.48
N ILE A 24 -6.13 -39.50 -16.98
CA ILE A 24 -5.59 -39.26 -15.62
C ILE A 24 -4.99 -37.85 -15.51
N ARG A 25 -4.27 -37.39 -16.52
CA ARG A 25 -3.70 -36.05 -16.57
C ARG A 25 -4.76 -34.95 -16.61
N LEU A 26 -5.85 -35.19 -17.32
CA LEU A 26 -7.02 -34.29 -17.32
C LEU A 26 -7.68 -34.23 -15.94
N GLU A 27 -7.80 -35.37 -15.26
CA GLU A 27 -8.32 -35.45 -13.88
C GLU A 27 -7.41 -34.69 -12.90
N ILE A 28 -6.10 -34.74 -13.08
CA ILE A 28 -5.13 -33.96 -12.31
C ILE A 28 -5.34 -32.46 -12.54
N SER A 29 -5.48 -32.03 -13.80
CA SER A 29 -5.80 -30.65 -14.15
C SER A 29 -7.06 -30.16 -13.42
N ASN A 30 -8.12 -30.96 -13.47
CA ASN A 30 -9.42 -30.58 -12.91
C ASN A 30 -9.45 -30.55 -11.37
N ASN A 31 -8.68 -31.40 -10.71
CA ASN A 31 -8.75 -31.57 -9.25
C ASN A 31 -7.68 -30.76 -8.51
N PHE A 32 -6.55 -30.45 -9.14
CA PHE A 32 -5.44 -29.73 -8.52
C PHE A 32 -5.18 -28.35 -9.15
N PHE A 33 -6.13 -27.79 -9.90
CA PHE A 33 -6.08 -26.45 -10.50
C PHE A 33 -4.88 -26.20 -11.41
N PHE A 34 -4.37 -27.21 -12.07
CA PHE A 34 -3.38 -27.08 -13.14
C PHE A 34 -4.05 -26.81 -14.49
N THR A 35 -3.35 -26.12 -15.37
CA THR A 35 -3.78 -26.10 -16.77
C THR A 35 -3.60 -27.46 -17.42
N ASN A 36 -4.32 -27.74 -18.51
CA ASN A 36 -4.13 -29.01 -19.24
C ASN A 36 -2.69 -29.17 -19.75
N SER A 37 -2.00 -28.09 -20.03
CA SER A 37 -0.59 -28.08 -20.39
C SER A 37 0.28 -28.49 -19.20
N ASP A 38 0.07 -27.91 -18.02
CA ASP A 38 0.85 -28.22 -16.82
C ASP A 38 0.62 -29.65 -16.36
N ALA A 39 -0.62 -30.16 -16.46
CA ALA A 39 -0.93 -31.53 -16.09
C ALA A 39 -0.25 -32.57 -16.98
N GLN A 40 0.08 -32.22 -18.23
CA GLN A 40 0.89 -33.07 -19.11
C GLN A 40 2.37 -33.08 -18.74
N GLU A 41 2.83 -32.01 -18.11
CA GLU A 41 4.21 -31.83 -17.74
C GLU A 41 4.54 -32.36 -16.33
N ILE A 42 3.54 -32.83 -15.59
CA ILE A 42 3.73 -33.40 -14.25
C ILE A 42 4.23 -34.82 -14.36
N LEU A 43 5.29 -35.15 -13.66
CA LEU A 43 5.77 -36.52 -13.52
C LEU A 43 4.88 -37.28 -12.55
N LEU A 44 4.36 -38.39 -13.01
CA LEU A 44 3.55 -39.30 -12.22
C LEU A 44 4.40 -40.49 -11.80
N TYR A 45 4.30 -40.93 -10.56
CA TYR A 45 4.96 -42.12 -10.11
C TYR A 45 4.16 -42.89 -9.08
N TYR A 46 4.43 -44.18 -8.93
CA TYR A 46 3.93 -45.01 -7.84
C TYR A 46 5.09 -45.70 -7.10
N LYS A 47 4.84 -46.12 -5.89
CA LYS A 47 5.86 -46.82 -5.08
C LYS A 47 5.69 -48.31 -5.17
N LYS A 48 6.79 -49.00 -5.52
CA LYS A 48 6.89 -50.46 -5.49
C LYS A 48 8.21 -50.81 -4.80
N GLU A 49 8.12 -51.65 -3.75
CA GLU A 49 9.29 -52.09 -2.98
C GLU A 49 10.24 -50.96 -2.54
N ASN A 50 9.66 -49.83 -2.06
CA ASN A 50 10.37 -48.61 -1.67
C ASN A 50 11.09 -47.85 -2.82
N LYS A 51 10.84 -48.17 -4.05
CA LYS A 51 11.34 -47.44 -5.22
C LYS A 51 10.21 -46.68 -5.89
N ASN A 52 10.52 -45.44 -6.36
CA ASN A 52 9.60 -44.70 -7.20
C ASN A 52 9.69 -45.22 -8.63
N ILE A 53 8.56 -45.61 -9.20
CA ILE A 53 8.44 -46.04 -10.60
C ILE A 53 7.61 -44.97 -11.32
N TYR A 54 8.24 -44.30 -12.28
CA TYR A 54 7.60 -43.22 -13.02
C TYR A 54 6.67 -43.77 -14.08
N ILE A 55 5.59 -43.02 -14.36
CA ILE A 55 4.57 -43.36 -15.34
C ILE A 55 4.72 -42.35 -16.49
N GLU A 56 5.55 -42.67 -17.46
CA GLU A 56 5.86 -41.78 -18.59
C GLU A 56 5.05 -42.15 -19.84
N LYS A 57 4.76 -43.44 -20.02
CA LYS A 57 4.04 -43.99 -21.16
C LYS A 57 2.81 -44.80 -20.76
N GLU A 58 1.95 -45.02 -21.71
CA GLU A 58 0.74 -45.80 -21.51
C GLU A 58 1.01 -47.21 -20.95
N GLU A 59 2.07 -47.86 -21.39
CA GLU A 59 2.53 -49.16 -20.87
C GLU A 59 2.88 -49.15 -19.38
N ASP A 60 3.47 -48.04 -18.88
CA ASP A 60 3.77 -47.86 -17.48
C ASP A 60 2.48 -47.70 -16.65
N TYR A 61 1.49 -47.04 -17.21
CA TYR A 61 0.18 -46.86 -16.59
C TYR A 61 -0.58 -48.18 -16.55
N GLU A 62 -0.55 -48.98 -17.60
CA GLU A 62 -1.10 -50.35 -17.62
C GLU A 62 -0.43 -51.26 -16.57
N ASN A 63 0.87 -51.12 -16.41
CA ASN A 63 1.60 -51.88 -15.39
C ASN A 63 1.21 -51.44 -13.97
N PHE A 64 1.04 -50.15 -13.75
CA PHE A 64 0.51 -49.60 -12.48
C PHE A 64 -0.90 -50.15 -12.19
N LEU A 65 -1.76 -50.26 -13.17
CA LEU A 65 -3.13 -50.78 -12.97
C LEU A 65 -3.17 -52.23 -12.48
N LYS A 66 -2.08 -52.99 -12.66
CA LYS A 66 -1.93 -54.37 -12.13
C LYS A 66 -1.53 -54.43 -10.64
N GLU A 67 -1.03 -53.29 -10.09
CA GLU A 67 -0.58 -53.22 -8.71
C GLU A 67 -1.77 -53.27 -7.71
N LYS A 68 -1.53 -53.83 -6.53
CA LYS A 68 -2.56 -53.94 -5.47
C LYS A 68 -2.89 -52.59 -4.85
N ASN A 69 -1.89 -51.72 -4.69
CA ASN A 69 -2.04 -50.43 -4.03
C ASN A 69 -2.09 -49.33 -5.11
N LYS A 70 -3.27 -48.81 -5.41
CA LYS A 70 -3.54 -47.92 -6.53
C LYS A 70 -3.38 -46.46 -6.13
N LYS A 71 -2.16 -46.07 -5.78
CA LYS A 71 -1.82 -44.70 -5.41
C LYS A 71 -0.76 -44.17 -6.34
N ILE A 72 -1.07 -43.03 -6.98
CA ILE A 72 -0.15 -42.26 -7.83
C ILE A 72 0.26 -41.00 -7.09
N PHE A 73 1.55 -40.72 -7.06
CA PHE A 73 2.12 -39.52 -6.52
C PHE A 73 2.43 -38.55 -7.65
N LEU A 74 2.16 -37.28 -7.42
CA LEU A 74 2.44 -36.22 -8.36
C LEU A 74 3.76 -35.54 -7.99
N ASP A 75 4.62 -35.41 -8.98
CA ASP A 75 5.92 -34.77 -8.85
C ASP A 75 6.01 -33.61 -9.84
N ILE A 76 6.40 -32.41 -9.38
CA ILE A 76 6.25 -31.18 -10.13
C ILE A 76 7.59 -30.43 -10.24
N SER A 77 7.77 -29.70 -11.35
CA SER A 77 8.97 -28.92 -11.68
C SER A 77 9.17 -27.67 -10.82
N GLN A 78 10.36 -27.04 -10.85
CA GLN A 78 10.65 -25.81 -10.12
C GLN A 78 9.68 -24.65 -10.44
N ASN A 79 9.17 -24.57 -11.66
CA ASN A 79 8.18 -23.57 -12.04
C ASN A 79 6.82 -23.83 -11.37
N SER A 80 6.52 -25.08 -11.12
CA SER A 80 5.31 -25.51 -10.40
C SER A 80 5.35 -25.19 -8.89
N HIS A 81 6.53 -24.95 -8.31
CA HIS A 81 6.63 -24.56 -6.90
C HIS A 81 5.97 -23.19 -6.64
N LEU A 82 6.04 -22.28 -7.61
CA LEU A 82 5.30 -21.02 -7.58
C LEU A 82 3.79 -21.26 -7.64
N TYR A 83 3.41 -22.20 -8.46
CA TYR A 83 2.04 -22.67 -8.64
C TYR A 83 1.46 -23.26 -7.35
N LEU A 84 2.21 -24.10 -6.66
CA LEU A 84 1.81 -24.73 -5.40
C LEU A 84 1.60 -23.74 -4.27
N LYS A 85 2.50 -22.79 -4.15
CA LYS A 85 2.40 -21.72 -3.15
C LYS A 85 1.18 -20.83 -3.39
N ASN A 86 0.90 -20.54 -4.65
CA ASN A 86 -0.29 -19.78 -5.05
C ASN A 86 -1.57 -20.61 -4.85
N LEU A 87 -1.51 -21.92 -5.05
CA LEU A 87 -2.61 -22.86 -4.78
C LEU A 87 -2.92 -22.96 -3.29
N GLU A 88 -1.91 -23.00 -2.44
CA GLU A 88 -2.10 -22.96 -0.98
C GLU A 88 -2.75 -21.63 -0.55
N GLU A 89 -2.33 -20.50 -1.12
CA GLU A 89 -2.94 -19.20 -0.84
C GLU A 89 -4.37 -19.09 -1.40
N LEU A 90 -4.64 -19.65 -2.60
CA LEU A 90 -5.99 -19.73 -3.16
C LEU A 90 -6.90 -20.66 -2.33
N LYS A 91 -6.41 -21.81 -1.91
CA LYS A 91 -7.14 -22.71 -1.00
C LYS A 91 -7.41 -22.07 0.34
N ILE A 92 -6.46 -21.31 0.89
CA ILE A 92 -6.62 -20.54 2.14
C ILE A 92 -7.68 -19.43 1.94
N ASN A 93 -7.70 -18.76 0.80
CA ASN A 93 -8.65 -17.69 0.52
C ASN A 93 -10.06 -18.23 0.23
N GLN A 94 -10.19 -19.30 -0.53
CA GLN A 94 -11.48 -20.01 -0.72
C GLN A 94 -12.02 -20.57 0.60
N THR A 95 -11.12 -21.02 1.48
CA THR A 95 -11.50 -21.48 2.82
C THR A 95 -11.92 -20.31 3.72
N LYS A 96 -11.30 -19.14 3.55
CA LYS A 96 -11.71 -17.91 4.22
C LYS A 96 -13.07 -17.41 3.73
N GLU A 97 -13.33 -17.44 2.43
CA GLU A 97 -14.64 -17.05 1.86
C GLU A 97 -15.75 -17.97 2.35
N LYS A 98 -15.49 -19.30 2.36
CA LYS A 98 -16.42 -20.26 2.93
C LYS A 98 -16.60 -20.10 4.45
N LEU A 99 -15.55 -19.70 5.16
CA LEU A 99 -15.61 -19.34 6.57
C LEU A 99 -16.46 -18.08 6.79
N GLU A 100 -16.37 -17.10 5.89
CA GLU A 100 -17.18 -15.88 5.93
C GLU A 100 -18.66 -16.14 5.58
N GLU A 101 -18.93 -17.04 4.65
CA GLU A 101 -20.31 -17.52 4.41
C GLU A 101 -20.90 -18.22 5.65
N LEU A 102 -20.11 -19.09 6.28
CA LEU A 102 -20.49 -19.73 7.54
C LEU A 102 -20.63 -18.71 8.69
N TYR A 103 -19.84 -17.63 8.69
CA TYR A 103 -20.02 -16.51 9.62
C TYR A 103 -21.28 -15.70 9.32
N LYS A 104 -21.71 -15.58 8.06
CA LYS A 104 -22.99 -14.95 7.69
C LYS A 104 -24.17 -15.81 8.10
N GLU A 105 -24.11 -17.13 7.93
CA GLU A 105 -25.13 -18.05 8.48
C GLU A 105 -25.15 -18.03 10.01
N ARG A 106 -23.98 -17.95 10.64
CA ARG A 106 -23.87 -17.78 12.09
C ARG A 106 -24.49 -16.47 12.59
N ASN A 107 -24.43 -15.40 11.79
CA ASN A 107 -25.08 -14.12 12.14
C ASN A 107 -26.62 -14.15 11.97
N LYS A 108 -27.15 -14.98 11.07
CA LYS A 108 -28.60 -15.29 11.03
C LYS A 108 -29.04 -16.10 12.24
N LEU A 109 -28.16 -16.94 12.79
CA LEU A 109 -28.37 -17.67 14.04
C LEU A 109 -28.18 -16.81 15.32
N ASN A 110 -27.65 -15.57 15.20
CA ASN A 110 -27.44 -14.69 16.35
C ASN A 110 -28.74 -14.19 17.03
N ASN A 111 -29.89 -14.27 16.36
CA ASN A 111 -31.18 -14.04 17.01
C ASN A 111 -31.63 -15.22 17.92
N ILE A 112 -30.97 -16.37 17.83
CA ILE A 112 -31.16 -17.52 18.71
C ILE A 112 -30.15 -17.52 19.88
N LYS A 113 -29.27 -16.51 19.93
CA LYS A 113 -28.00 -16.50 20.68
C LYS A 113 -28.11 -16.27 22.18
N ASN A 114 -29.17 -15.71 22.69
CA ASN A 114 -29.26 -15.39 24.13
C ASN A 114 -29.35 -16.64 25.06
N ASN A 115 -29.73 -17.80 24.51
CA ASN A 115 -29.81 -19.06 25.29
C ASN A 115 -28.61 -19.99 25.13
N LEU A 116 -27.84 -19.87 24.02
CA LEU A 116 -26.65 -20.72 23.82
C LEU A 116 -25.42 -20.19 24.57
N PHE A 117 -25.26 -18.86 24.66
CA PHE A 117 -24.12 -18.25 25.35
C PHE A 117 -24.05 -18.59 26.84
N ALA A 118 -25.22 -18.74 27.50
CA ALA A 118 -25.28 -19.22 28.89
C ALA A 118 -24.86 -20.69 29.06
N LYS A 119 -25.06 -21.49 28.02
CA LYS A 119 -24.66 -22.91 28.01
C LYS A 119 -23.15 -23.09 27.80
N GLU A 120 -22.57 -22.28 26.89
CA GLU A 120 -21.12 -22.27 26.66
C GLU A 120 -20.33 -21.71 27.86
N LEU A 121 -20.84 -20.66 28.51
CA LEU A 121 -20.26 -20.15 29.77
C LEU A 121 -20.23 -21.22 30.88
N LYS A 122 -21.27 -22.01 30.95
CA LYS A 122 -21.34 -23.16 31.92
C LYS A 122 -20.35 -24.26 31.55
N GLU A 123 -20.11 -24.50 30.26
CA GLU A 123 -19.07 -25.44 29.80
C GLU A 123 -17.66 -24.92 30.06
N ILE A 124 -17.41 -23.62 29.80
CA ILE A 124 -16.14 -22.96 30.12
C ILE A 124 -15.86 -23.01 31.63
N GLU A 125 -16.87 -22.82 32.48
CA GLU A 125 -16.71 -22.99 33.93
C GLU A 125 -16.41 -24.43 34.33
N ASN A 126 -17.03 -25.39 33.68
CA ASN A 126 -16.71 -26.83 33.87
C ASN A 126 -15.30 -27.21 33.41
N ILE A 127 -14.86 -26.63 32.29
CA ILE A 127 -13.48 -26.79 31.79
C ILE A 127 -12.50 -26.11 32.76
N LYS A 128 -12.81 -24.93 33.30
CA LYS A 128 -12.00 -24.28 34.35
C LYS A 128 -11.88 -25.14 35.60
N LYS A 129 -12.99 -25.79 36.02
CA LYS A 129 -12.97 -26.74 37.14
C LYS A 129 -12.12 -27.98 36.83
N LYS A 130 -12.23 -28.56 35.63
CA LYS A 130 -11.38 -29.69 35.17
C LYS A 130 -9.90 -29.29 35.10
N ILE A 131 -9.59 -28.08 34.61
CA ILE A 131 -8.22 -27.55 34.61
C ILE A 131 -7.68 -27.36 36.04
N LYS A 132 -8.51 -26.93 37.00
CA LYS A 132 -8.11 -26.79 38.39
C LYS A 132 -7.77 -28.14 39.03
N ILE A 133 -8.56 -29.16 38.69
CA ILE A 133 -8.33 -30.58 39.15
C ILE A 133 -7.05 -31.14 38.49
N MET A 134 -6.85 -30.90 37.19
CA MET A 134 -5.61 -31.27 36.48
C MET A 134 -4.37 -30.58 37.06
N LYS A 135 -4.47 -29.30 37.40
CA LYS A 135 -3.36 -28.55 38.08
C LYS A 135 -3.02 -29.18 39.43
N LEU A 136 -4.01 -29.65 40.19
CA LEU A 136 -3.80 -30.37 41.45
C LEU A 136 -3.18 -31.77 41.21
N LYS A 137 -3.61 -32.50 40.18
CA LYS A 137 -3.00 -33.77 39.77
C LYS A 137 -1.54 -33.55 39.29
N LEU A 138 -1.29 -32.50 38.52
CA LEU A 138 0.05 -32.11 38.09
C LEU A 138 0.98 -31.78 39.28
N LYS A 139 0.44 -31.16 40.34
CA LYS A 139 1.20 -30.83 41.55
C LYS A 139 1.57 -32.12 42.34
N LYS A 140 0.69 -33.13 42.33
CA LYS A 140 0.98 -34.49 42.87
C LYS A 140 2.00 -35.25 42.01
N LEU A 141 1.87 -35.18 40.66
CA LEU A 141 2.85 -35.75 39.72
C LEU A 141 4.24 -35.11 39.86
N LYS A 142 4.30 -33.77 40.06
CA LYS A 142 5.58 -33.05 40.29
C LYS A 142 6.31 -33.54 41.53
N LYS A 143 5.59 -33.97 42.57
CA LYS A 143 6.19 -34.60 43.78
C LYS A 143 6.72 -36.02 43.49
N HIS A 144 6.12 -36.77 42.56
CA HIS A 144 6.57 -38.08 42.10
C HIS A 144 7.78 -37.99 41.14
N LEU A 145 7.81 -36.97 40.27
CA LEU A 145 8.84 -36.76 39.24
C LEU A 145 10.21 -36.38 39.81
N ASN A 146 10.27 -35.85 41.03
CA ASN A 146 11.55 -35.63 41.70
C ASN A 146 12.33 -36.90 42.01
N LYS A 147 11.67 -38.09 41.93
CA LYS A 147 12.28 -39.38 42.11
C LYS A 147 12.85 -40.00 40.81
N GLU A 148 12.37 -39.50 39.65
CA GLU A 148 12.71 -40.05 38.33
C GLU A 148 13.57 -39.20 37.43
N LYS A 149 14.28 -38.23 38.01
CA LYS A 149 15.15 -37.29 37.29
C LYS A 149 16.16 -37.96 36.34
N LYS A 150 16.57 -39.20 36.62
CA LYS A 150 17.52 -39.95 35.79
C LYS A 150 16.90 -40.57 34.53
N ASN A 151 15.60 -40.87 34.54
CA ASN A 151 14.94 -41.41 33.36
C ASN A 151 14.53 -40.32 32.37
N PHE A 152 14.20 -39.15 32.89
CA PHE A 152 13.78 -38.02 32.07
C PHE A 152 14.89 -37.45 31.17
N GLU A 153 16.16 -37.49 31.64
CA GLU A 153 17.26 -37.02 30.78
C GLU A 153 17.52 -37.99 29.63
N LYS A 154 17.31 -39.29 29.81
CA LYS A 154 17.35 -40.28 28.72
C LYS A 154 16.20 -40.14 27.73
N GLU A 155 15.00 -39.86 28.21
CA GLU A 155 13.83 -39.59 27.35
C GLU A 155 14.00 -38.27 26.57
N LYS A 156 14.60 -37.28 27.21
CA LYS A 156 14.92 -36.00 26.57
C LYS A 156 15.93 -36.21 25.44
N GLU A 157 16.99 -36.96 25.65
CA GLU A 157 18.00 -37.28 24.64
C GLU A 157 17.37 -38.10 23.48
N GLN A 158 16.42 -38.97 23.78
CA GLN A 158 15.70 -39.76 22.80
C GLN A 158 14.73 -38.91 21.98
N ASN A 159 14.04 -37.95 22.61
CA ASN A 159 13.15 -36.99 21.95
C ASN A 159 13.90 -35.97 21.11
N GLU A 160 15.04 -35.49 21.58
CA GLU A 160 15.92 -34.61 20.79
C GLU A 160 16.46 -35.32 19.54
N LYS A 161 16.73 -36.62 19.65
CA LYS A 161 17.11 -37.47 18.53
C LYS A 161 15.98 -37.67 17.53
N GLN A 162 14.76 -37.91 18.02
CA GLN A 162 13.56 -38.00 17.16
C GLN A 162 13.21 -36.68 16.47
N ILE A 163 13.35 -35.54 17.15
CA ILE A 163 13.16 -34.22 16.55
C ILE A 163 14.21 -33.98 15.46
N PHE A 164 15.45 -34.31 15.71
CA PHE A 164 16.52 -34.22 14.71
C PHE A 164 16.31 -35.13 13.51
N GLU A 165 15.79 -36.34 13.74
CA GLU A 165 15.42 -37.26 12.67
C GLU A 165 14.22 -36.73 11.86
N LEU A 166 13.21 -36.15 12.51
CA LEU A 166 12.06 -35.49 11.85
C LEU A 166 12.48 -34.24 11.09
N GLU A 167 13.34 -33.41 11.64
CA GLU A 167 13.89 -32.23 10.94
C GLU A 167 14.72 -32.64 9.70
N ASN A 168 15.45 -33.78 9.79
CA ASN A 168 16.19 -34.32 8.64
C ASN A 168 15.25 -34.95 7.60
N ILE A 169 14.18 -35.60 8.01
CA ILE A 169 13.14 -36.11 7.10
C ILE A 169 12.43 -34.98 6.39
N ILE A 170 12.06 -33.90 7.10
CA ILE A 170 11.46 -32.69 6.51
C ILE A 170 12.44 -32.02 5.55
N LYS A 171 13.70 -31.88 5.94
CA LYS A 171 14.75 -31.29 5.12
C LYS A 171 15.07 -32.12 3.87
N ASN A 172 15.08 -33.45 4.00
CA ASN A 172 15.31 -34.36 2.89
C ASN A 172 14.10 -34.43 1.95
N ASN A 173 12.88 -34.35 2.47
CA ASN A 173 11.67 -34.28 1.67
C ASN A 173 11.58 -32.96 0.89
N ILE A 174 11.90 -31.82 1.53
CA ILE A 174 11.98 -30.53 0.86
C ILE A 174 13.07 -30.56 -0.23
N ASN A 175 14.25 -31.09 0.08
CA ASN A 175 15.36 -31.18 -0.90
C ASN A 175 15.08 -32.17 -2.04
N SER A 176 14.39 -33.29 -1.75
CA SER A 176 13.93 -34.26 -2.75
C SER A 176 12.87 -33.65 -3.67
N GLN A 177 11.97 -32.86 -3.14
CA GLN A 177 10.95 -32.15 -3.91
C GLN A 177 11.57 -31.08 -4.83
N TYR A 178 12.55 -30.30 -4.34
CA TYR A 178 13.32 -29.35 -5.16
C TYR A 178 14.11 -30.05 -6.27
N TYR A 179 14.69 -31.21 -6.00
CA TYR A 179 15.44 -31.98 -6.99
C TYR A 179 14.53 -32.58 -8.08
N ASN A 180 13.36 -33.03 -7.69
CA ASN A 180 12.36 -33.59 -8.59
C ASN A 180 11.71 -32.49 -9.47
N LEU A 181 11.45 -31.32 -8.90
CA LEU A 181 11.00 -30.13 -9.62
C LEU A 181 12.01 -29.71 -10.71
N TYR A 182 13.32 -29.83 -10.45
CA TYR A 182 14.37 -29.51 -11.42
C TYR A 182 14.42 -30.50 -12.59
N LYS A 183 14.20 -31.79 -12.35
CA LYS A 183 14.18 -32.82 -13.40
C LYS A 183 13.00 -32.71 -14.37
N ILE A 184 11.90 -32.18 -13.92
CA ILE A 184 10.73 -31.96 -14.78
C ILE A 184 11.01 -30.83 -15.78
N ASP A 185 11.66 -29.73 -15.34
CA ASP A 185 12.05 -28.64 -16.25
C ASP A 185 13.01 -29.12 -17.34
N GLU A 186 13.95 -30.02 -17.03
CA GLU A 186 14.87 -30.61 -17.99
C GLU A 186 14.15 -31.50 -19.02
N PHE A 187 13.11 -32.22 -18.58
CA PHE A 187 12.24 -33.04 -19.43
C PHE A 187 11.32 -32.21 -20.33
N LEU A 188 10.83 -31.07 -19.83
CA LEU A 188 9.97 -30.13 -20.55
C LEU A 188 10.71 -29.42 -21.70
N ILE A 189 11.97 -29.11 -21.49
CA ILE A 189 12.81 -28.49 -22.50
C ILE A 189 13.08 -29.50 -23.64
N LYS A 190 13.33 -30.78 -23.34
CA LYS A 190 13.59 -31.82 -24.35
C LYS A 190 12.38 -32.21 -25.19
N ASN A 191 11.16 -32.17 -24.62
CA ASN A 191 9.95 -32.54 -25.36
C ASN A 191 9.34 -31.42 -26.22
N LYS A 192 9.71 -30.16 -25.98
CA LYS A 192 9.34 -29.06 -26.89
C LYS A 192 9.97 -29.16 -28.28
N GLU A 193 11.10 -29.82 -28.39
CA GLU A 193 11.80 -29.98 -29.68
C GLU A 193 11.27 -31.13 -30.55
N THR A 194 10.51 -32.10 -30.00
CA THR A 194 10.08 -33.30 -30.73
C THR A 194 8.62 -33.31 -31.19
N ASN A 195 7.78 -32.38 -30.70
CA ASN A 195 6.32 -32.46 -30.94
C ASN A 195 5.78 -31.51 -32.03
N SER A 196 6.61 -31.01 -32.94
CA SER A 196 6.15 -30.12 -34.02
C SER A 196 5.55 -30.84 -35.26
N GLU A 197 5.69 -32.14 -35.41
CA GLU A 197 5.21 -32.87 -36.60
C GLU A 197 3.96 -33.74 -36.42
N GLU A 198 3.65 -34.22 -35.22
CA GLU A 198 2.49 -35.11 -35.01
C GLU A 198 1.14 -34.39 -34.90
N ASN A 199 1.11 -33.12 -34.54
CA ASN A 199 -0.14 -32.36 -34.35
C ASN A 199 -0.82 -31.95 -35.68
N LYS A 200 -0.25 -32.20 -36.83
CA LYS A 200 -0.87 -31.94 -38.14
C LYS A 200 -1.80 -33.06 -38.63
N TYR A 201 -1.82 -34.23 -38.03
CA TYR A 201 -2.56 -35.40 -38.54
C TYR A 201 -3.95 -35.60 -37.88
N ILE A 202 -4.27 -34.98 -36.77
CA ILE A 202 -5.51 -35.22 -35.98
C ILE A 202 -6.66 -34.28 -36.36
N MET A 203 -6.43 -33.21 -37.12
CA MET A 203 -7.46 -32.23 -37.50
C MET A 203 -8.26 -32.57 -38.77
N LYS A 204 -8.22 -33.78 -39.28
CA LYS A 204 -8.89 -34.16 -40.58
C LYS A 204 -9.90 -35.28 -40.47
N LYS A 205 -10.62 -35.51 -39.37
CA LYS A 205 -11.82 -36.37 -39.40
C LYS A 205 -12.95 -35.72 -38.59
N GLY A 206 -13.96 -35.21 -39.34
CA GLY A 206 -15.16 -34.64 -38.80
C GLY A 206 -15.97 -35.64 -37.98
N THR A 207 -16.46 -35.20 -36.84
CA THR A 207 -17.37 -35.96 -35.98
C THR A 207 -18.75 -35.29 -35.90
N ASN A 208 -19.77 -36.12 -36.04
CA ASN A 208 -21.19 -35.80 -36.10
C ASN A 208 -21.73 -35.06 -34.88
N SER A 209 -22.67 -34.16 -35.13
CA SER A 209 -23.31 -33.29 -34.15
C SER A 209 -24.03 -34.00 -32.95
N LYS A 210 -24.41 -35.27 -33.10
CA LYS A 210 -25.04 -36.06 -32.01
C LYS A 210 -24.10 -36.49 -30.90
N GLN A 211 -22.81 -36.60 -31.15
CA GLN A 211 -21.83 -36.92 -30.11
C GLN A 211 -21.49 -35.71 -29.22
N LYS A 212 -21.70 -34.46 -29.70
CA LYS A 212 -21.46 -33.25 -28.95
C LYS A 212 -22.49 -33.03 -27.83
N ILE A 213 -23.76 -33.42 -28.01
CA ILE A 213 -24.83 -33.23 -27.01
C ILE A 213 -24.65 -34.24 -25.86
N SER A 214 -24.31 -35.49 -26.15
CA SER A 214 -24.02 -36.50 -25.14
C SER A 214 -22.75 -36.19 -24.30
N LEU A 215 -21.79 -35.49 -24.90
CA LEU A 215 -20.58 -35.10 -24.21
C LEU A 215 -20.83 -33.95 -23.20
N THR A 216 -21.68 -33.02 -23.55
CA THR A 216 -22.04 -31.86 -22.72
C THR A 216 -22.89 -32.29 -21.52
N GLU A 217 -23.84 -33.21 -21.69
CA GLU A 217 -24.65 -33.76 -20.60
C GLU A 217 -23.81 -34.63 -19.63
N ASN A 218 -22.85 -35.39 -20.15
CA ASN A 218 -21.92 -36.14 -19.33
C ASN A 218 -20.95 -35.22 -18.55
N ILE A 219 -20.50 -34.11 -19.15
CA ILE A 219 -19.65 -33.11 -18.49
C ILE A 219 -20.40 -32.43 -17.34
N ASP A 220 -21.68 -32.07 -17.51
CA ASP A 220 -22.48 -31.47 -16.45
C ASP A 220 -22.77 -32.43 -15.30
N LEU A 221 -22.95 -33.70 -15.58
CA LEU A 221 -23.12 -34.73 -14.55
C LEU A 221 -21.81 -34.94 -13.75
N ILE A 222 -20.68 -35.04 -14.45
CA ILE A 222 -19.34 -35.15 -13.87
C ILE A 222 -19.00 -33.91 -13.03
N MET A 223 -19.39 -32.72 -13.50
CA MET A 223 -19.15 -31.46 -12.78
C MET A 223 -19.97 -31.38 -11.47
N ARG A 224 -21.19 -31.91 -11.44
CA ARG A 224 -22.01 -31.98 -10.21
C ARG A 224 -21.49 -32.99 -9.21
N GLU A 225 -21.06 -34.17 -9.65
CA GLU A 225 -20.42 -35.17 -8.80
C GLU A 225 -19.09 -34.66 -8.23
N LYS A 226 -18.28 -33.96 -9.04
CA LYS A 226 -17.02 -33.38 -8.64
C LYS A 226 -17.18 -32.25 -7.62
N LYS A 227 -18.26 -31.48 -7.71
CA LYS A 227 -18.56 -30.42 -6.74
C LYS A 227 -18.87 -31.03 -5.35
N ALA A 228 -19.60 -32.15 -5.30
CA ALA A 228 -19.88 -32.83 -4.04
C ALA A 228 -18.60 -33.44 -3.41
N GLU A 229 -17.71 -34.02 -4.24
CA GLU A 229 -16.41 -34.54 -3.78
C GLU A 229 -15.48 -33.42 -3.28
N LEU A 230 -15.50 -32.25 -3.92
CA LEU A 230 -14.74 -31.06 -3.45
C LEU A 230 -15.25 -30.53 -2.10
N ASP A 231 -16.54 -30.60 -1.84
CA ASP A 231 -17.13 -30.19 -0.56
C ASP A 231 -16.77 -31.16 0.58
N GLU A 232 -16.68 -32.45 0.29
CA GLU A 232 -16.23 -33.47 1.22
C GLU A 232 -14.72 -33.36 1.50
N TYR A 233 -13.94 -33.05 0.47
CA TYR A 233 -12.50 -32.81 0.56
C TYR A 233 -12.16 -31.54 1.37
N ALA A 234 -12.90 -30.46 1.15
CA ALA A 234 -12.77 -29.22 1.93
C ALA A 234 -13.06 -29.46 3.43
N LYS A 235 -13.98 -30.38 3.74
CA LYS A 235 -14.28 -30.83 5.11
C LYS A 235 -13.11 -31.62 5.71
N SER A 236 -12.52 -32.53 4.96
CA SER A 236 -11.34 -33.30 5.37
C SER A 236 -10.10 -32.44 5.61
N ILE A 237 -9.84 -31.45 4.73
CA ILE A 237 -8.76 -30.45 4.92
C ILE A 237 -8.97 -29.66 6.22
N LYS A 238 -10.20 -29.25 6.51
CA LYS A 238 -10.53 -28.51 7.74
C LYS A 238 -10.26 -29.34 8.99
N GLU A 239 -10.57 -30.63 8.96
CA GLU A 239 -10.29 -31.56 10.05
C GLU A 239 -8.79 -31.84 10.22
N ASN A 240 -8.05 -31.93 9.14
CA ASN A 240 -6.61 -32.14 9.16
C ASN A 240 -5.83 -30.88 9.56
N LEU A 241 -6.24 -29.70 9.10
CA LEU A 241 -5.70 -28.41 9.57
C LEU A 241 -5.93 -28.20 11.07
N SER A 242 -7.10 -28.60 11.59
CA SER A 242 -7.35 -28.54 13.04
C SER A 242 -6.50 -29.55 13.82
N LYS A 243 -6.24 -30.74 13.28
CA LYS A 243 -5.30 -31.70 13.85
C LYS A 243 -3.86 -31.21 13.83
N ILE A 244 -3.42 -30.62 12.73
CA ILE A 244 -2.08 -30.01 12.58
C ILE A 244 -1.91 -28.82 13.54
N LEU A 245 -2.93 -27.98 13.69
CA LEU A 245 -2.93 -26.89 14.67
C LEU A 245 -2.83 -27.39 16.11
N ILE A 246 -3.54 -28.49 16.43
CA ILE A 246 -3.49 -29.12 17.75
C ILE A 246 -2.12 -29.77 17.99
N ILE A 247 -1.55 -30.44 17.00
CA ILE A 247 -0.21 -31.05 17.08
C ILE A 247 0.87 -29.96 17.21
N ASN A 248 0.83 -28.91 16.40
CA ASN A 248 1.76 -27.77 16.51
C ASN A 248 1.62 -27.03 17.84
N ASN A 249 0.40 -26.83 18.34
CA ASN A 249 0.19 -26.24 19.66
C ASN A 249 0.72 -27.15 20.78
N ASN A 250 0.58 -28.45 20.66
CA ASN A 250 1.13 -29.41 21.65
C ASN A 250 2.67 -29.48 21.60
N ILE A 251 3.27 -29.39 20.42
CA ILE A 251 4.73 -29.31 20.23
C ILE A 251 5.27 -28.00 20.79
N ILE A 252 4.59 -26.88 20.56
CA ILE A 252 4.95 -25.56 21.07
C ILE A 252 4.82 -25.53 22.60
N ILE A 253 3.74 -26.07 23.17
CA ILE A 253 3.52 -26.15 24.62
C ILE A 253 4.57 -27.04 25.28
N ASN A 254 4.93 -28.17 24.69
CA ASN A 254 5.97 -29.06 25.20
C ASN A 254 7.37 -28.41 25.12
N ASN A 255 7.69 -27.71 24.05
CA ASN A 255 8.96 -26.97 23.92
C ASN A 255 9.07 -25.81 24.90
N GLU A 256 7.98 -25.10 25.22
CA GLU A 256 7.98 -24.00 26.21
C GLU A 256 8.01 -24.52 27.65
N ILE A 257 7.37 -25.62 27.93
CA ILE A 257 7.51 -26.29 29.24
C ILE A 257 8.97 -26.70 29.50
N LEU A 258 9.70 -27.09 28.46
CA LEU A 258 11.12 -27.44 28.52
C LEU A 258 12.05 -26.21 28.64
N LYS A 259 11.71 -25.09 28.07
CA LYS A 259 12.50 -23.82 28.16
C LYS A 259 12.27 -23.04 29.46
N ASN A 260 11.10 -23.12 30.08
CA ASN A 260 10.71 -22.28 31.23
C ASN A 260 11.16 -22.80 32.62
N LYS A 261 12.03 -23.80 32.70
CA LYS A 261 12.64 -24.21 33.98
C LYS A 261 13.65 -23.22 34.58
N LYS A 262 13.91 -22.06 33.95
CA LYS A 262 14.88 -21.06 34.42
C LYS A 262 14.32 -19.71 34.85
N LEU A 263 13.01 -19.46 34.80
CA LEU A 263 12.44 -18.18 35.22
C LEU A 263 11.25 -18.37 36.17
N LYS A 264 11.48 -17.94 37.39
CA LYS A 264 10.47 -17.84 38.47
C LYS A 264 9.51 -16.67 38.20
N SER A 265 8.26 -16.90 38.58
CA SER A 265 7.15 -16.00 38.90
C SER A 265 6.09 -15.73 37.82
N LEU A 266 5.00 -16.30 38.12
CA LEU A 266 3.56 -16.06 37.96
C LEU A 266 3.11 -14.71 37.37
N ASN A 267 2.19 -14.83 36.43
CA ASN A 267 1.24 -13.89 35.81
C ASN A 267 1.56 -13.47 34.38
N LYS A 268 1.49 -14.40 33.43
CA LYS A 268 1.55 -14.05 32.01
C LYS A 268 0.98 -15.12 31.06
N ASN A 269 -0.25 -15.54 31.27
CA ASN A 269 -0.85 -16.54 30.38
C ASN A 269 -1.52 -15.95 29.11
N ASN A 270 -1.62 -14.62 28.98
CA ASN A 270 -2.17 -13.97 27.79
C ASN A 270 -1.13 -13.33 26.88
N GLU A 271 0.12 -13.20 27.28
CA GLU A 271 1.20 -12.62 26.45
C GLU A 271 1.89 -13.63 25.53
N ILE A 272 1.72 -14.93 25.78
CA ILE A 272 2.48 -15.98 25.09
C ILE A 272 2.01 -16.21 23.64
N LEU A 273 0.75 -16.04 23.35
CA LEU A 273 0.21 -16.24 21.98
C LEU A 273 0.58 -15.12 20.99
N ILE A 274 0.83 -13.91 21.50
CA ILE A 274 1.18 -12.74 20.66
C ILE A 274 2.68 -12.68 20.36
N THR A 275 3.52 -13.32 21.20
CA THR A 275 4.98 -13.30 21.04
C THR A 275 5.51 -14.26 19.97
N LEU A 276 4.73 -15.25 19.53
CA LEU A 276 5.17 -16.26 18.55
C LEU A 276 5.05 -15.81 17.10
N GLU A 277 4.12 -14.91 16.78
CA GLU A 277 4.00 -14.33 15.44
C GLU A 277 5.09 -13.30 15.10
N ASN A 278 5.88 -12.85 16.09
CA ASN A 278 6.85 -11.77 15.93
C ASN A 278 8.32 -12.15 16.20
N LYS A 279 8.67 -13.41 16.40
CA LYS A 279 10.08 -13.82 16.47
C LYS A 279 10.70 -13.80 15.08
N SER A 280 11.27 -12.65 14.71
CA SER A 280 12.18 -12.53 13.58
C SER A 280 13.45 -13.35 13.87
N GLU A 281 13.95 -14.06 12.85
CA GLU A 281 15.30 -14.63 12.83
C GLU A 281 16.38 -13.55 13.09
N PHE A 282 16.06 -12.32 12.76
CA PHE A 282 16.92 -11.15 12.86
C PHE A 282 16.48 -10.26 14.02
N GLY A 283 16.93 -10.19 15.15
CA GLY A 283 16.49 -9.37 16.29
C GLY A 283 16.03 -7.93 15.93
N ASN A 284 15.35 -7.27 16.84
CA ASN A 284 14.72 -5.96 16.64
C ASN A 284 15.65 -4.86 16.10
N LYS A 285 16.97 -5.00 16.30
CA LYS A 285 18.01 -4.07 15.81
C LYS A 285 18.11 -3.97 14.27
N CYS A 286 17.54 -4.93 13.53
CA CYS A 286 17.58 -4.95 12.07
C CYS A 286 16.43 -4.16 11.44
N TYR A 287 15.50 -3.65 12.23
CA TYR A 287 14.32 -2.95 11.75
C TYR A 287 14.26 -1.51 12.21
N VAL A 288 13.52 -0.72 11.44
CA VAL A 288 13.14 0.66 11.78
C VAL A 288 11.63 0.70 11.99
N ASN A 289 11.18 1.32 13.10
CA ASN A 289 9.76 1.55 13.33
C ASN A 289 9.16 2.37 12.19
N ARG A 290 7.99 2.00 11.76
CA ARG A 290 7.30 2.61 10.63
C ARG A 290 7.01 4.10 10.81
N GLU A 291 6.56 4.48 12.00
CA GLU A 291 6.14 5.86 12.27
C GLU A 291 7.37 6.77 12.45
N LEU A 292 8.43 6.25 13.06
CA LEU A 292 9.72 6.95 13.13
C LEU A 292 10.35 7.10 11.75
N SER A 293 10.23 6.09 10.88
CA SER A 293 10.65 6.20 9.48
C SER A 293 9.88 7.31 8.73
N SER A 294 8.58 7.49 9.04
CA SER A 294 7.77 8.58 8.50
C SER A 294 8.22 9.96 9.00
N ILE A 295 8.56 10.05 10.26
CA ILE A 295 9.12 11.27 10.87
C ILE A 295 10.47 11.61 10.22
N ASN A 296 11.35 10.64 10.05
CA ASN A 296 12.62 10.79 9.34
C ASN A 296 12.45 11.24 7.88
N PHE A 297 11.39 10.80 7.20
CA PHE A 297 11.06 11.30 5.88
C PHE A 297 10.71 12.79 5.90
N ASN A 298 9.88 13.22 6.86
CA ASN A 298 9.53 14.63 7.00
C ASN A 298 10.75 15.49 7.38
N LEU A 299 11.67 14.95 8.18
CA LEU A 299 12.93 15.63 8.50
C LEU A 299 13.79 15.84 7.24
N ARG A 300 13.86 14.86 6.32
CA ARG A 300 14.56 15.03 5.04
C ARG A 300 13.94 16.15 4.20
N ILE A 301 12.61 16.22 4.14
CA ILE A 301 11.88 17.31 3.44
C ILE A 301 12.18 18.66 4.07
N LEU A 302 12.18 18.77 5.39
CA LEU A 302 12.51 20.00 6.11
C LEU A 302 13.98 20.40 5.88
N ASN A 303 14.89 19.43 5.72
CA ASN A 303 16.29 19.72 5.42
C ASN A 303 16.46 20.37 4.04
N GLU A 304 15.58 20.10 3.06
CA GLU A 304 15.58 20.84 1.80
C GLU A 304 15.15 22.31 2.00
N ALA A 305 14.19 22.57 2.91
CA ALA A 305 13.84 23.96 3.27
C ALA A 305 14.98 24.71 3.95
N LYS A 306 15.88 23.99 4.64
CA LYS A 306 17.05 24.58 5.32
C LYS A 306 18.23 24.82 4.37
N ASN A 307 18.29 24.15 3.22
CA ASN A 307 19.43 24.22 2.32
C ASN A 307 19.44 25.54 1.53
N PRO A 308 20.45 26.42 1.74
CA PRO A 308 20.53 27.71 1.06
C PRO A 308 20.84 27.61 -0.45
N GLU A 309 21.33 26.47 -0.92
CA GLU A 309 21.56 26.23 -2.37
C GLU A 309 20.26 26.07 -3.16
N ILE A 310 19.15 25.83 -2.46
CA ILE A 310 17.83 25.70 -3.07
C ILE A 310 17.19 27.08 -3.20
N PRO A 311 16.59 27.42 -4.35
CA PRO A 311 15.88 28.69 -4.53
C PRO A 311 14.85 28.94 -3.43
N ILE A 312 14.76 30.17 -2.94
CA ILE A 312 13.96 30.51 -1.74
C ILE A 312 12.48 30.13 -1.87
N LEU A 313 11.88 30.30 -3.04
CA LEU A 313 10.49 29.93 -3.25
C LEU A 313 10.27 28.39 -3.19
N GLU A 314 11.25 27.58 -3.59
CA GLU A 314 11.18 26.13 -3.39
C GLU A 314 11.36 25.76 -1.91
N ARG A 315 12.23 26.47 -1.19
CA ARG A 315 12.44 26.24 0.25
C ARG A 315 11.17 26.47 1.05
N ILE A 316 10.40 27.52 0.76
CA ILE A 316 9.10 27.75 1.42
C ILE A 316 8.10 26.65 1.08
N LYS A 317 8.14 26.11 -0.12
CA LYS A 317 7.30 24.99 -0.54
C LYS A 317 7.65 23.69 0.21
N PHE A 318 8.94 23.39 0.44
CA PHE A 318 9.35 22.29 1.29
C PHE A 318 8.92 22.47 2.75
N CYS A 319 8.99 23.70 3.26
CA CYS A 319 8.48 24.04 4.58
C CYS A 319 6.97 23.77 4.72
N ALA A 320 6.17 24.21 3.72
CA ALA A 320 4.74 23.95 3.64
C ALA A 320 4.42 22.45 3.56
N LYS A 321 5.18 21.70 2.75
CA LYS A 321 5.01 20.24 2.61
C LYS A 321 5.26 19.50 3.93
N THR A 322 6.19 19.96 4.75
CA THR A 322 6.41 19.40 6.09
C THR A 322 5.15 19.53 6.95
N SER A 323 4.49 20.69 6.99
CA SER A 323 3.22 20.87 7.70
C SER A 323 2.11 19.99 7.16
N SER A 324 1.91 19.96 5.85
CA SER A 324 0.87 19.15 5.21
C SER A 324 1.06 17.65 5.49
N ASN A 325 2.29 17.16 5.45
CA ASN A 325 2.60 15.76 5.73
C ASN A 325 2.37 15.40 7.21
N LEU A 326 2.72 16.30 8.14
CA LEU A 326 2.46 16.10 9.56
C LEU A 326 0.96 16.08 9.86
N ASP A 327 0.17 16.93 9.21
CA ASP A 327 -1.28 16.91 9.30
C ASP A 327 -1.84 15.54 8.90
N GLU A 328 -1.47 15.02 7.72
CA GLU A 328 -1.92 13.71 7.28
C GLU A 328 -1.44 12.60 8.24
N PHE A 329 -0.21 12.70 8.71
CA PHE A 329 0.36 11.74 9.65
C PHE A 329 -0.46 11.66 10.94
N PHE A 330 -0.83 12.79 11.54
CA PHE A 330 -1.68 12.83 12.74
C PHE A 330 -3.07 12.28 12.48
N MET A 331 -3.76 12.84 11.48
CA MET A 331 -5.16 12.46 11.18
C MET A 331 -5.34 10.98 10.85
N VAL A 332 -4.29 10.31 10.39
CA VAL A 332 -4.39 8.92 9.90
C VAL A 332 -3.59 7.94 10.75
N ARG A 333 -2.33 8.26 11.06
CA ARG A 333 -1.40 7.31 11.68
C ARG A 333 -1.44 7.39 13.19
N VAL A 334 -1.29 8.60 13.74
CA VAL A 334 -1.43 8.85 15.18
C VAL A 334 -2.84 8.49 15.62
N ALA A 335 -3.86 8.88 14.85
CA ALA A 335 -5.24 8.47 15.07
C ALA A 335 -5.41 6.95 15.24
N LYS A 336 -4.81 6.17 14.35
CA LYS A 336 -4.88 4.70 14.41
C LYS A 336 -4.20 4.13 15.66
N LEU A 337 -3.05 4.68 16.05
CA LEU A 337 -2.35 4.26 17.26
C LEU A 337 -3.15 4.64 18.52
N GLN A 338 -3.71 5.84 18.55
CA GLN A 338 -4.52 6.32 19.68
C GLN A 338 -5.79 5.49 19.83
N ASN A 339 -6.48 5.17 18.74
CA ASN A 339 -7.61 4.24 18.75
C ASN A 339 -7.20 2.84 19.25
N ALA A 340 -6.01 2.34 18.89
CA ALA A 340 -5.54 1.05 19.38
C ALA A 340 -5.27 1.08 20.89
N VAL A 341 -4.77 2.20 21.41
CA VAL A 341 -4.57 2.40 22.86
C VAL A 341 -5.90 2.51 23.59
N SER A 342 -6.87 3.26 23.08
CA SER A 342 -8.17 3.46 23.73
C SER A 342 -8.98 2.16 23.88
N ILE A 343 -8.82 1.21 22.96
CA ILE A 343 -9.44 -0.13 23.06
C ILE A 343 -8.52 -1.17 23.73
N ASN A 344 -7.46 -0.74 24.41
CA ASN A 344 -6.48 -1.59 25.08
C ASN A 344 -5.91 -2.71 24.17
N LYS A 345 -5.75 -2.44 22.87
CA LYS A 345 -5.16 -3.40 21.94
C LYS A 345 -3.66 -3.52 22.18
N ILE A 346 -3.26 -4.61 22.82
CA ILE A 346 -1.84 -4.93 23.04
C ILE A 346 -1.28 -5.44 21.72
N SER A 347 -0.40 -4.68 21.10
CA SER A 347 0.37 -5.11 19.93
C SER A 347 1.70 -4.37 19.90
N ASN A 348 2.76 -5.10 19.63
CA ASN A 348 4.07 -4.52 19.39
C ASN A 348 4.31 -4.43 17.88
N ASP A 349 5.08 -3.43 17.46
CA ASP A 349 5.53 -3.33 16.08
C ASP A 349 6.73 -4.26 15.81
N ILE A 350 7.26 -4.22 14.58
CA ILE A 350 8.42 -5.04 14.18
C ILE A 350 9.70 -4.72 14.96
N THR A 351 9.76 -3.59 15.66
CA THR A 351 10.88 -3.18 16.52
C THR A 351 10.65 -3.52 18.00
N GLY A 352 9.48 -4.08 18.32
CA GLY A 352 9.10 -4.43 19.70
C GLY A 352 8.49 -3.29 20.51
N LEU A 353 8.26 -2.11 19.93
CA LEU A 353 7.63 -0.97 20.61
C LEU A 353 6.12 -1.17 20.76
N SER A 354 5.60 -0.93 21.95
CA SER A 354 4.16 -0.91 22.21
C SER A 354 3.48 0.30 21.54
N ASN A 355 2.17 0.26 21.35
CA ASN A 355 1.41 1.39 20.80
C ASN A 355 1.59 2.68 21.62
N MET A 356 1.68 2.55 22.96
CA MET A 356 1.87 3.68 23.87
C MET A 356 3.28 4.27 23.73
N ASP A 357 4.32 3.42 23.69
CA ASP A 357 5.70 3.88 23.51
C ASP A 357 5.87 4.58 22.16
N GLN A 358 5.28 4.04 21.11
CA GLN A 358 5.27 4.68 19.79
C GLN A 358 4.66 6.07 19.86
N LEU A 359 3.48 6.24 20.49
CA LEU A 359 2.82 7.56 20.63
C LEU A 359 3.71 8.56 21.37
N LYS A 360 4.33 8.13 22.46
CA LYS A 360 5.21 8.99 23.27
C LYS A 360 6.42 9.49 22.47
N ILE A 361 7.10 8.57 21.76
CA ILE A 361 8.25 8.92 20.91
C ILE A 361 7.82 9.82 19.75
N ILE A 362 6.69 9.51 19.09
CA ILE A 362 6.14 10.30 17.98
C ILE A 362 5.90 11.75 18.44
N LYS A 363 5.18 11.95 19.55
CA LYS A 363 4.83 13.29 20.05
C LYS A 363 6.09 14.12 20.33
N SER A 364 7.11 13.54 20.97
CA SER A 364 8.40 14.19 21.22
C SER A 364 9.12 14.54 19.90
N SER A 365 9.31 13.57 19.02
CA SER A 365 10.03 13.78 17.75
C SER A 365 9.35 14.79 16.83
N VAL A 366 8.02 14.85 16.85
CA VAL A 366 7.27 15.86 16.09
C VAL A 366 7.43 17.25 16.67
N LYS A 367 7.49 17.41 18.01
CA LYS A 367 7.80 18.70 18.64
C LYS A 367 9.16 19.23 18.19
N ASP A 368 10.16 18.34 18.09
CA ASP A 368 11.50 18.70 17.59
C ASP A 368 11.46 19.17 16.12
N ILE A 369 10.72 18.47 15.26
CA ILE A 369 10.56 18.88 13.85
C ILE A 369 9.88 20.24 13.75
N ILE A 370 8.81 20.45 14.50
CA ILE A 370 8.09 21.74 14.52
C ILE A 370 9.01 22.86 14.99
N THR A 371 9.76 22.66 16.06
CA THR A 371 10.74 23.64 16.54
C THR A 371 11.75 23.98 15.45
N MET A 372 12.29 22.97 14.75
CA MET A 372 13.18 23.19 13.61
C MET A 372 12.50 23.92 12.46
N GLN A 373 11.26 23.60 12.15
CA GLN A 373 10.50 24.19 11.07
C GLN A 373 10.28 25.69 11.32
N TYR A 374 9.85 26.05 12.53
CA TYR A 374 9.63 27.46 12.90
C TYR A 374 10.94 28.23 13.02
N ALA A 375 12.00 27.62 13.55
CA ALA A 375 13.33 28.20 13.54
C ALA A 375 13.85 28.47 12.11
N THR A 376 13.57 27.56 11.17
CA THR A 376 13.92 27.74 9.75
C THR A 376 13.11 28.88 9.13
N TYR A 377 11.80 28.91 9.37
CA TYR A 377 10.93 29.98 8.89
C TYR A 377 11.38 31.35 9.44
N ASN A 378 11.45 31.50 10.75
CA ASN A 378 11.69 32.80 11.40
C ASN A 378 13.11 33.34 11.13
N ARG A 379 14.14 32.47 11.18
CA ARG A 379 15.53 32.93 11.06
C ARG A 379 16.06 33.03 9.64
N SER A 380 15.46 32.29 8.70
CA SER A 380 15.96 32.25 7.32
C SER A 380 14.91 32.63 6.31
N LEU A 381 13.83 31.84 6.17
CA LEU A 381 12.89 31.99 5.05
C LEU A 381 12.19 33.35 5.04
N HIS A 382 11.70 33.83 6.18
CA HIS A 382 11.01 35.10 6.30
C HIS A 382 11.92 36.28 5.89
N ASN A 383 13.17 36.27 6.41
CA ASN A 383 14.15 37.32 6.08
C ASN A 383 14.59 37.30 4.60
N GLU A 384 14.73 36.10 4.04
CA GLU A 384 15.13 35.94 2.65
C GLU A 384 14.01 36.33 1.67
N LEU A 385 12.73 36.07 2.03
CA LEU A 385 11.58 36.56 1.28
C LEU A 385 11.56 38.11 1.22
N SER A 386 11.76 38.76 2.36
CA SER A 386 11.85 40.23 2.43
C SER A 386 12.96 40.80 1.55
N LYS A 387 14.15 40.18 1.52
CA LYS A 387 15.27 40.57 0.68
C LYS A 387 14.97 40.55 -0.83
N ILE A 388 14.09 39.63 -1.25
CA ILE A 388 13.67 39.55 -2.66
C ILE A 388 12.48 40.43 -2.97
N GLY A 389 11.96 41.19 -1.99
CA GLY A 389 10.83 42.11 -2.15
C GLY A 389 9.46 41.48 -1.88
N ILE A 390 9.39 40.29 -1.23
CA ILE A 390 8.14 39.69 -0.75
C ILE A 390 8.06 39.87 0.78
N GLU A 391 7.16 40.76 1.19
CA GLU A 391 6.97 41.10 2.59
C GLU A 391 5.76 40.36 3.17
N LEU A 392 5.98 39.62 4.26
CA LEU A 392 4.92 39.02 5.08
C LEU A 392 4.84 39.76 6.39
N ILE A 393 3.74 40.46 6.61
CA ILE A 393 3.57 41.27 7.83
C ILE A 393 2.86 40.39 8.86
N ASP A 394 3.57 40.07 9.95
CA ASP A 394 3.11 39.15 10.99
C ASP A 394 2.14 39.81 11.98
N LYS A 395 2.24 41.13 12.22
CA LYS A 395 1.44 41.85 13.21
C LYS A 395 0.86 43.13 12.63
N TYR A 396 -0.36 43.46 13.01
CA TYR A 396 -1.06 44.68 12.58
C TYR A 396 -0.27 45.94 12.93
N GLU A 397 0.42 45.99 14.06
CA GLU A 397 1.20 47.10 14.52
C GLU A 397 2.36 47.46 13.57
N ASN A 398 2.83 46.50 12.80
CA ASN A 398 3.91 46.68 11.83
C ASN A 398 3.44 47.28 10.49
N LEU A 399 2.13 47.45 10.31
CA LEU A 399 1.56 48.08 9.11
C LEU A 399 1.80 49.57 9.14
N ASN A 400 2.07 50.18 7.97
CA ASN A 400 2.03 51.62 7.81
C ASN A 400 0.59 52.15 7.74
N GLU A 401 0.38 53.46 7.79
CA GLU A 401 -0.96 54.03 7.90
C GLU A 401 -1.84 53.72 6.67
N GLU A 402 -1.30 53.71 5.47
CA GLU A 402 -2.04 53.35 4.24
C GLU A 402 -2.49 51.88 4.32
N GLN A 403 -1.60 50.99 4.73
CA GLN A 403 -1.88 49.57 4.91
C GLN A 403 -2.94 49.36 5.99
N LYS A 404 -2.89 50.07 7.12
CA LYS A 404 -3.90 49.98 8.18
C LYS A 404 -5.28 50.38 7.67
N ILE A 405 -5.38 51.50 6.95
CA ILE A 405 -6.64 51.96 6.34
C ILE A 405 -7.18 50.86 5.41
N PHE A 406 -6.31 50.28 4.59
CA PHE A 406 -6.68 49.25 3.65
C PHE A 406 -7.22 47.98 4.35
N VAL A 407 -6.51 47.46 5.36
CA VAL A 407 -6.90 46.20 6.02
C VAL A 407 -8.14 46.38 6.90
N ASP A 408 -8.35 47.58 7.50
CA ASP A 408 -9.57 47.89 8.26
C ASP A 408 -10.79 47.94 7.34
N ASN A 409 -10.70 48.60 6.19
CA ASN A 409 -11.72 48.58 5.16
C ASN A 409 -11.97 47.16 4.62
N TYR A 410 -10.89 46.41 4.42
CA TYR A 410 -11.00 45.01 3.95
C TYR A 410 -11.72 44.12 4.97
N PHE A 411 -11.46 44.30 6.26
CA PHE A 411 -12.17 43.60 7.33
C PHE A 411 -13.66 43.95 7.30
N ASP A 412 -14.02 45.24 7.32
CA ASP A 412 -15.42 45.68 7.40
C ASP A 412 -16.25 45.24 6.17
N ILE A 413 -15.63 45.23 4.97
CA ILE A 413 -16.35 44.87 3.75
C ILE A 413 -16.38 43.36 3.48
N ASN A 414 -15.26 42.65 3.72
CA ASN A 414 -15.09 41.27 3.24
C ASN A 414 -15.11 40.22 4.36
N ILE A 415 -14.70 40.57 5.58
CA ILE A 415 -14.54 39.60 6.68
C ILE A 415 -15.72 39.67 7.63
N GLU A 416 -16.06 40.83 8.15
CA GLU A 416 -17.14 41.01 9.13
C GLU A 416 -18.47 40.38 8.69
N PRO A 417 -18.93 40.54 7.43
CA PRO A 417 -20.20 39.97 7.00
C PRO A 417 -20.26 38.42 6.97
N VAL A 418 -19.11 37.76 6.94
CA VAL A 418 -19.02 36.28 6.76
C VAL A 418 -18.42 35.57 7.97
N VAL A 419 -17.88 36.31 8.94
CA VAL A 419 -17.26 35.73 10.11
C VAL A 419 -18.31 35.31 11.14
N SER A 420 -18.19 34.08 11.65
CA SER A 420 -19.03 33.57 12.73
C SER A 420 -18.30 33.66 14.06
N HIS A 421 -18.93 34.29 15.03
CA HIS A 421 -18.37 34.43 16.38
C HIS A 421 -19.36 33.98 17.45
N ILE A 422 -18.86 33.46 18.55
CA ILE A 422 -19.66 32.99 19.68
C ILE A 422 -18.97 33.32 21.01
N ALA A 423 -19.77 33.72 21.99
CA ALA A 423 -19.33 33.85 23.37
C ALA A 423 -20.17 32.93 24.24
N ILE A 424 -19.52 32.08 25.02
CA ILE A 424 -20.19 31.14 25.91
C ILE A 424 -19.64 31.28 27.33
N ASP A 425 -20.53 31.03 28.30
CA ASP A 425 -20.10 30.86 29.68
C ASP A 425 -19.61 29.42 29.92
N MET A 426 -19.02 29.20 31.07
CA MET A 426 -18.43 27.90 31.43
C MET A 426 -19.48 26.80 31.66
N SER A 427 -20.77 27.12 31.66
CA SER A 427 -21.89 26.18 31.86
C SER A 427 -22.56 25.80 30.53
N SER A 428 -22.28 26.55 29.47
CA SER A 428 -22.83 26.30 28.15
C SER A 428 -22.03 25.21 27.39
N PRO A 429 -22.66 24.43 26.50
CA PRO A 429 -21.95 23.47 25.69
C PRO A 429 -20.81 24.12 24.88
N PHE A 430 -19.65 23.49 24.90
CA PHE A 430 -18.50 24.00 24.19
C PHE A 430 -18.70 23.88 22.65
N PRO A 431 -18.40 24.93 21.87
CA PRO A 431 -18.66 24.92 20.45
C PRO A 431 -17.76 23.91 19.72
N LEU A 432 -18.30 23.30 18.67
CA LEU A 432 -17.49 22.45 17.80
C LEU A 432 -16.47 23.31 17.04
N ILE A 433 -15.20 23.07 17.30
CA ILE A 433 -14.11 23.63 16.50
C ILE A 433 -13.82 22.66 15.36
N PRO A 434 -14.02 23.06 14.09
CA PRO A 434 -13.87 22.18 12.94
C PRO A 434 -12.42 21.71 12.76
N ASN A 435 -12.25 20.50 12.16
CA ASN A 435 -10.94 19.93 11.90
C ASN A 435 -10.13 20.81 10.93
N LYS A 436 -8.89 21.14 11.31
CA LYS A 436 -7.91 21.93 10.55
C LYS A 436 -8.24 23.40 10.35
N ASN A 437 -9.41 23.87 10.73
CA ASN A 437 -9.76 25.29 10.60
C ASN A 437 -9.02 26.13 11.64
N LEU A 438 -8.54 27.29 11.22
CA LEU A 438 -8.03 28.31 12.12
C LEU A 438 -9.18 28.98 12.85
N ASN A 439 -8.98 29.24 14.11
CA ASN A 439 -9.94 29.93 14.95
C ASN A 439 -9.19 30.89 15.86
N ILE A 440 -9.81 32.02 16.23
CA ILE A 440 -9.33 32.90 17.27
C ILE A 440 -10.11 32.54 18.55
N ALA A 441 -9.40 31.99 19.51
CA ALA A 441 -9.92 31.70 20.84
C ALA A 441 -9.68 32.93 21.74
N LEU A 442 -10.71 33.30 22.50
CA LEU A 442 -10.69 34.50 23.35
C LEU A 442 -11.04 34.17 24.77
N LEU A 443 -10.38 34.87 25.67
CA LEU A 443 -10.76 34.99 27.06
C LEU A 443 -11.45 36.34 27.21
N LEU A 444 -12.75 36.30 27.54
CA LEU A 444 -13.61 37.46 27.54
C LEU A 444 -14.06 37.77 28.98
N LYS A 445 -14.26 39.05 29.25
CA LYS A 445 -14.91 39.53 30.49
C LYS A 445 -16.06 40.46 30.14
N ARG A 446 -17.21 40.29 30.73
CA ARG A 446 -18.40 41.11 30.44
C ARG A 446 -18.19 42.53 30.93
N LYS A 447 -18.43 43.53 30.05
CA LYS A 447 -18.38 44.96 30.38
C LYS A 447 -19.52 45.28 31.39
N LYS A 448 -19.27 46.26 32.28
CA LYS A 448 -20.28 46.77 33.22
C LYS A 448 -21.40 47.45 32.43
N SER A 449 -22.62 46.91 32.49
CA SER A 449 -23.78 47.61 31.95
C SER A 449 -24.74 47.93 33.11
N ASN A 450 -25.40 49.11 33.07
CA ASN A 450 -26.32 49.58 34.15
C ASN A 450 -27.60 48.76 34.27
N ILE A 451 -27.90 47.86 33.36
CA ILE A 451 -29.20 47.16 33.25
C ILE A 451 -29.20 45.75 33.86
N HIS A 452 -28.04 45.11 34.06
CA HIS A 452 -27.99 43.73 34.58
C HIS A 452 -27.02 43.55 35.74
N GLN A 453 -27.17 44.33 36.81
CA GLN A 453 -26.22 44.38 37.94
C GLN A 453 -26.21 43.15 38.85
N LYS A 454 -27.06 42.13 38.71
CA LYS A 454 -27.22 41.11 39.74
C LYS A 454 -26.59 39.74 39.46
N TYR A 455 -26.19 39.41 38.20
CA TYR A 455 -25.68 38.09 37.91
C TYR A 455 -24.45 38.15 36.97
N ASN A 456 -23.33 37.61 37.41
CA ASN A 456 -22.11 37.31 36.65
C ASN A 456 -21.03 38.41 36.54
N TYR A 457 -20.84 39.23 37.55
CA TYR A 457 -19.64 40.09 37.68
C TYR A 457 -18.43 39.23 37.97
N GLY A 458 -17.33 39.43 37.18
CA GLY A 458 -16.00 38.79 37.45
C GLY A 458 -15.79 37.44 36.82
N LYS A 459 -16.82 36.83 36.18
CA LYS A 459 -16.63 35.55 35.45
C LYS A 459 -16.00 35.77 34.08
N PHE A 460 -15.10 34.87 33.72
CA PHE A 460 -14.57 34.78 32.39
C PHE A 460 -15.50 33.98 31.47
N PHE A 461 -15.56 34.37 30.21
CA PHE A 461 -16.26 33.69 29.11
C PHE A 461 -15.28 33.22 28.09
N PHE A 462 -15.59 32.13 27.41
CA PHE A 462 -14.86 31.67 26.26
C PHE A 462 -15.47 32.28 25.01
N GLY A 463 -14.61 32.90 24.16
CA GLY A 463 -14.99 33.36 22.86
C GLY A 463 -14.32 32.53 21.78
N ASN A 464 -15.02 32.32 20.67
CA ASN A 464 -14.45 31.67 19.50
C ASN A 464 -14.87 32.39 18.22
N VAL A 465 -13.92 32.70 17.37
CA VAL A 465 -14.15 33.27 16.04
C VAL A 465 -13.53 32.36 15.01
N GLY A 466 -14.34 31.80 14.12
CA GLY A 466 -13.84 30.99 13.01
C GLY A 466 -13.20 31.87 11.95
N VAL A 467 -11.95 31.60 11.57
CA VAL A 467 -11.34 32.27 10.41
C VAL A 467 -11.98 31.72 9.13
N PRO A 468 -12.60 32.58 8.29
CA PRO A 468 -13.38 32.12 7.14
C PRO A 468 -12.52 31.41 6.10
N SER A 469 -12.68 30.10 5.93
CA SER A 469 -11.94 29.28 4.97
C SER A 469 -12.29 29.55 3.49
N GLY A 470 -13.40 30.27 3.24
CA GLY A 470 -13.81 30.70 1.90
C GLY A 470 -13.05 31.89 1.37
N LEU A 471 -12.40 32.67 2.24
CA LEU A 471 -11.56 33.82 1.87
C LEU A 471 -10.11 33.37 1.65
N LYS A 472 -9.36 34.20 0.90
CA LYS A 472 -7.91 33.99 0.70
C LYS A 472 -7.19 34.26 2.04
N ARG A 473 -6.42 33.30 2.52
CA ARG A 473 -5.66 33.42 3.77
C ARG A 473 -4.54 34.44 3.67
N LEU A 474 -3.85 34.53 2.50
CA LEU A 474 -2.89 35.57 2.17
C LEU A 474 -3.65 36.76 1.59
N VAL A 475 -3.82 37.80 2.37
CA VAL A 475 -4.44 39.07 1.93
C VAL A 475 -3.33 39.95 1.42
N GLN A 476 -3.36 40.28 0.11
CA GLN A 476 -2.43 41.22 -0.50
C GLN A 476 -2.83 42.64 -0.11
N ILE A 477 -1.86 43.39 0.34
CA ILE A 477 -2.03 44.77 0.82
C ILE A 477 -1.16 45.73 -0.01
N PRO A 478 -1.38 47.03 0.05
CA PRO A 478 -0.51 48.00 -0.61
C PRO A 478 0.97 47.76 -0.25
N ASN A 479 1.82 47.87 -1.22
CA ASN A 479 3.25 47.66 -1.06
C ASN A 479 3.89 48.78 -0.23
N SER A 480 4.87 48.43 0.61
CA SER A 480 5.78 49.42 1.18
C SER A 480 6.74 49.94 0.14
N SER A 481 7.47 51.02 0.46
CA SER A 481 8.45 51.62 -0.48
C SER A 481 9.54 50.66 -0.93
N GLU A 482 9.83 49.65 -0.15
CA GLU A 482 10.88 48.64 -0.37
C GLU A 482 10.35 47.29 -0.88
N SER A 483 9.03 47.05 -0.80
CA SER A 483 8.42 45.79 -1.20
C SER A 483 7.83 45.85 -2.61
N LYS A 484 7.87 44.66 -3.30
CA LYS A 484 7.15 44.43 -4.55
C LYS A 484 5.81 43.77 -4.34
N LEU A 485 5.72 42.95 -3.26
CA LEU A 485 4.54 42.24 -2.85
C LEU A 485 4.45 42.26 -1.34
N SER A 486 3.37 42.79 -0.80
CA SER A 486 3.12 42.78 0.65
C SER A 486 1.85 42.00 0.96
N PHE A 487 1.92 41.15 1.99
CA PHE A 487 0.82 40.31 2.44
C PHE A 487 0.68 40.35 3.96
N ILE A 488 -0.56 40.18 4.42
CA ILE A 488 -0.89 39.89 5.82
C ILE A 488 -1.78 38.66 5.86
N LEU A 489 -1.70 37.87 6.95
CA LEU A 489 -2.53 36.70 7.11
C LEU A 489 -3.92 37.08 7.61
N LEU A 490 -4.95 36.39 7.08
CA LEU A 490 -6.36 36.64 7.40
C LEU A 490 -6.65 36.54 8.89
N GLU A 491 -6.05 35.56 9.59
CA GLU A 491 -6.18 35.38 11.03
C GLU A 491 -5.70 36.58 11.82
N ASN A 492 -4.66 37.30 11.36
CA ASN A 492 -4.16 38.50 12.03
C ASN A 492 -5.15 39.64 11.90
N LEU A 493 -5.84 39.77 10.76
CA LEU A 493 -6.90 40.77 10.56
C LEU A 493 -8.10 40.47 11.45
N VAL A 494 -8.50 39.20 11.54
CA VAL A 494 -9.60 38.79 12.43
C VAL A 494 -9.21 39.05 13.89
N GLN A 495 -8.02 38.62 14.32
CA GLN A 495 -7.54 38.78 15.68
C GLN A 495 -7.47 40.28 16.11
N ASN A 496 -7.01 41.15 15.23
CA ASN A 496 -6.95 42.59 15.51
C ASN A 496 -8.32 43.24 15.67
N ASN A 497 -9.32 42.74 14.93
CA ASN A 497 -10.65 43.33 14.89
C ASN A 497 -11.68 42.63 15.81
N VAL A 498 -11.27 41.68 16.66
CA VAL A 498 -12.19 40.93 17.53
C VAL A 498 -13.00 41.83 18.47
N GLN A 499 -12.50 43.00 18.84
CA GLN A 499 -13.25 43.92 19.69
C GLN A 499 -14.49 44.50 18.97
N LYS A 500 -14.48 44.63 17.64
CA LYS A 500 -15.67 45.00 16.85
C LYS A 500 -16.78 43.91 16.96
N LEU A 501 -16.38 42.66 17.02
CA LEU A 501 -17.30 41.50 17.09
C LEU A 501 -17.88 41.29 18.49
N PHE A 502 -17.13 41.65 19.56
CA PHE A 502 -17.55 41.43 20.95
C PHE A 502 -17.76 42.75 21.73
N ILE A 503 -18.67 43.58 21.26
CA ILE A 503 -18.94 44.95 21.76
C ILE A 503 -19.19 44.96 23.28
N ASN A 504 -19.95 43.97 23.80
CA ASN A 504 -20.35 43.86 25.21
C ASN A 504 -19.30 43.22 26.12
N TYR A 505 -18.13 42.87 25.58
CA TYR A 505 -17.05 42.20 26.29
C TYR A 505 -15.76 42.99 26.22
N GLU A 506 -14.99 42.92 27.29
CA GLU A 506 -13.60 43.28 27.36
C GLU A 506 -12.80 42.06 26.88
N ILE A 507 -11.90 42.21 25.93
CA ILE A 507 -10.99 41.15 25.45
C ILE A 507 -9.82 41.09 26.40
N ILE A 508 -9.70 40.00 27.15
CA ILE A 508 -8.56 39.80 28.07
C ILE A 508 -7.37 39.22 27.31
N SER A 509 -7.63 38.25 26.44
CA SER A 509 -6.63 37.73 25.51
C SER A 509 -7.31 37.13 24.26
N ALA A 510 -6.61 37.15 23.13
CA ALA A 510 -7.07 36.59 21.88
C ALA A 510 -5.89 35.88 21.20
N HIS A 511 -6.05 34.61 20.91
CA HIS A 511 -4.98 33.78 20.32
C HIS A 511 -5.49 32.88 19.22
N THR A 512 -4.68 32.74 18.18
CA THR A 512 -4.98 31.81 17.11
C THR A 512 -4.79 30.37 17.60
N ILE A 513 -5.77 29.53 17.29
CA ILE A 513 -5.75 28.09 17.60
C ILE A 513 -6.11 27.27 16.38
N ARG A 514 -5.69 26.01 16.36
CA ARG A 514 -6.06 25.02 15.37
C ARG A 514 -6.20 23.65 15.98
N VAL A 515 -7.29 22.96 15.68
CA VAL A 515 -7.59 21.62 16.20
C VAL A 515 -7.44 20.60 15.08
N MET A 516 -6.75 19.50 15.38
CA MET A 516 -6.66 18.37 14.49
C MET A 516 -7.41 17.17 15.05
N ARG A 517 -8.37 16.65 14.27
CA ARG A 517 -9.25 15.57 14.68
C ARG A 517 -8.96 14.29 13.94
N ASN A 518 -9.34 13.18 14.54
CA ASN A 518 -9.33 11.87 13.92
C ASN A 518 -10.20 11.89 12.65
N ALA A 519 -9.57 11.77 11.49
CA ALA A 519 -10.24 11.76 10.20
C ALA A 519 -10.32 10.35 9.59
N PHE A 520 -10.11 9.31 10.39
CA PHE A 520 -10.18 7.93 9.92
C PHE A 520 -11.64 7.51 9.74
N ILE A 521 -12.06 7.26 8.51
CA ILE A 521 -13.37 6.67 8.20
C ILE A 521 -13.23 5.15 8.34
N SER A 522 -13.97 4.55 9.26
CA SER A 522 -14.21 3.12 9.29
C SER A 522 -15.45 2.83 8.44
N VAL A 523 -15.26 2.29 7.25
CA VAL A 523 -16.36 1.66 6.51
C VAL A 523 -16.61 0.32 7.19
N ASP A 524 -17.82 0.10 7.70
CA ASP A 524 -18.18 -1.21 8.26
C ASP A 524 -18.37 -2.20 7.10
N GLU A 525 -17.35 -3.01 6.88
CA GLU A 525 -17.34 -4.03 5.80
C GLU A 525 -18.38 -5.14 6.04
N ARG A 526 -18.99 -5.18 7.24
CA ARG A 526 -20.01 -6.16 7.63
C ARG A 526 -21.43 -5.75 7.25
N ASP A 527 -21.64 -4.47 6.96
CA ASP A 527 -22.94 -3.97 6.54
C ASP A 527 -23.13 -4.22 5.04
N THR A 528 -23.85 -5.29 4.72
CA THR A 528 -24.13 -5.74 3.34
C THR A 528 -25.27 -5.00 2.67
N ASP A 529 -26.08 -4.29 3.44
CA ASP A 529 -27.34 -3.72 2.95
C ASP A 529 -27.20 -2.25 2.53
N THR A 530 -26.11 -1.56 2.91
CA THR A 530 -25.90 -0.17 2.52
C THR A 530 -24.92 -0.04 1.36
N ASN A 531 -25.29 0.76 0.37
CA ASN A 531 -24.42 1.10 -0.76
C ASN A 531 -23.12 1.75 -0.24
N LEU A 532 -21.95 1.29 -0.72
CA LEU A 532 -20.63 1.80 -0.36
C LEU A 532 -20.54 3.33 -0.47
N LEU A 533 -21.20 3.91 -1.46
CA LEU A 533 -21.24 5.35 -1.69
C LEU A 533 -21.90 6.07 -0.48
N ASN A 534 -23.04 5.59 -0.01
CA ASN A 534 -23.74 6.17 1.14
C ASN A 534 -22.94 6.03 2.44
N GLN A 535 -22.23 4.91 2.64
CA GLN A 535 -21.36 4.73 3.80
C GLN A 535 -20.20 5.72 3.80
N ILE A 536 -19.62 6.01 2.64
CA ILE A 536 -18.54 6.99 2.51
C ILE A 536 -19.07 8.40 2.74
N GLU A 537 -20.24 8.76 2.19
CA GLU A 537 -20.87 10.07 2.40
C GLU A 537 -21.14 10.29 3.90
N LYS A 538 -21.75 9.34 4.59
CA LYS A 538 -21.95 9.39 6.04
C LYS A 538 -20.65 9.50 6.84
N GLY A 539 -19.64 8.69 6.48
CA GLY A 539 -18.33 8.76 7.13
C GLY A 539 -17.63 10.09 6.91
N LEU A 540 -17.90 10.80 5.81
CA LEU A 540 -17.37 12.14 5.56
C LEU A 540 -17.99 13.19 6.48
N GLU A 541 -19.28 13.06 6.81
CA GLU A 541 -19.96 13.92 7.78
C GLU A 541 -19.45 13.66 9.20
N GLU A 542 -19.33 12.40 9.60
CA GLU A 542 -18.84 12.00 10.92
C GLU A 542 -17.38 12.42 11.19
N ARG A 543 -16.58 12.59 10.13
CA ARG A 543 -15.17 13.01 10.22
C ARG A 543 -14.97 14.35 10.96
N GLN A 544 -15.97 15.21 10.96
CA GLN A 544 -15.89 16.51 11.63
C GLN A 544 -15.96 16.40 13.17
N TYR A 545 -16.52 15.31 13.68
CA TYR A 545 -16.77 15.06 15.11
C TYR A 545 -15.74 14.12 15.74
N GLY A 546 -14.71 13.71 15.00
CA GLY A 546 -13.67 12.83 15.53
C GLY A 546 -12.94 13.42 16.74
N ASN A 547 -12.42 12.55 17.61
CA ASN A 547 -11.63 12.96 18.77
C ASN A 547 -10.45 13.86 18.40
N VAL A 548 -10.12 14.82 19.27
CA VAL A 548 -8.97 15.69 19.06
C VAL A 548 -7.68 14.89 19.27
N LEU A 549 -6.75 15.01 18.32
CA LEU A 549 -5.46 14.34 18.33
C LEU A 549 -4.32 15.32 18.64
N ARG A 550 -4.54 16.60 18.34
CA ARG A 550 -3.55 17.65 18.45
C ARG A 550 -4.24 19.01 18.55
N LEU A 551 -3.80 19.80 19.50
CA LEU A 551 -4.16 21.21 19.65
C LEU A 551 -2.92 22.06 19.36
N GLU A 552 -2.98 22.87 18.31
CA GLU A 552 -2.00 23.88 17.99
C GLU A 552 -2.43 25.21 18.55
N VAL A 553 -1.52 25.89 19.19
CA VAL A 553 -1.78 27.19 19.82
C VAL A 553 -0.62 28.15 19.57
N ASP A 554 -0.89 29.41 19.56
CA ASP A 554 0.09 30.48 19.64
C ASP A 554 1.00 30.26 20.87
N ASP A 555 2.30 30.48 20.73
CA ASP A 555 3.28 30.28 21.82
C ASP A 555 2.98 31.15 23.06
N GLU A 556 2.43 32.34 22.86
CA GLU A 556 2.07 33.32 23.90
C GLU A 556 0.67 33.11 24.52
N ILE A 557 0.00 32.00 24.19
CA ILE A 557 -1.39 31.76 24.65
C ILE A 557 -1.55 31.89 26.17
N ASP A 558 -2.61 32.60 26.61
CA ASP A 558 -2.97 32.72 28.05
C ASP A 558 -3.25 31.33 28.64
N ASN A 559 -2.60 30.99 29.73
CA ASN A 559 -2.69 29.67 30.35
C ASN A 559 -4.12 29.37 30.89
N ARG A 560 -4.92 30.38 31.24
CA ARG A 560 -6.33 30.21 31.63
C ARG A 560 -7.14 29.77 30.41
N LEU A 561 -6.94 30.41 29.27
CA LEU A 561 -7.58 30.05 28.01
C LEU A 561 -7.15 28.67 27.56
N LEU A 562 -5.85 28.36 27.64
CA LEU A 562 -5.34 27.02 27.31
C LEU A 562 -5.96 25.92 28.17
N ASN A 563 -6.13 26.16 29.48
CA ASN A 563 -6.81 25.20 30.38
C ASN A 563 -8.28 25.00 30.02
N ILE A 564 -8.99 26.07 29.62
CA ILE A 564 -10.37 25.95 29.11
C ILE A 564 -10.40 25.05 27.87
N LEU A 565 -9.51 25.27 26.92
CA LEU A 565 -9.40 24.49 25.71
C LEU A 565 -9.08 23.01 26.00
N LYS A 566 -8.07 22.75 26.84
CA LYS A 566 -7.65 21.37 27.20
C LYS A 566 -8.80 20.58 27.82
N ASN A 567 -9.50 21.17 28.76
CA ASN A 567 -10.59 20.50 29.49
C ASN A 567 -11.79 20.20 28.57
N ASN A 568 -12.15 21.14 27.68
CA ASN A 568 -13.31 20.96 26.81
C ASN A 568 -13.02 20.13 25.55
N LEU A 569 -11.77 20.05 25.13
CA LEU A 569 -11.36 19.26 23.99
C LEU A 569 -10.79 17.89 24.36
N ASP A 570 -10.74 17.56 25.67
CA ASP A 570 -10.13 16.33 26.21
C ASP A 570 -8.71 16.11 25.70
N VAL A 571 -7.85 17.14 25.85
CA VAL A 571 -6.48 17.17 25.32
C VAL A 571 -5.49 17.23 26.48
N GLN A 572 -4.48 16.35 26.46
CA GLN A 572 -3.41 16.34 27.45
C GLN A 572 -2.27 17.31 27.05
N ASP A 573 -1.39 17.68 27.98
CA ASP A 573 -0.27 18.59 27.72
C ASP A 573 0.68 18.12 26.60
N GLU A 574 0.82 16.83 26.46
CA GLU A 574 1.63 16.24 25.40
C GLU A 574 1.02 16.39 24.01
N ASP A 575 -0.31 16.61 23.90
CA ASP A 575 -1.04 16.82 22.65
C ASP A 575 -1.16 18.32 22.28
N VAL A 576 -0.67 19.21 23.15
CA VAL A 576 -0.58 20.64 22.90
C VAL A 576 0.75 20.96 22.22
N PHE A 577 0.67 21.73 21.13
CA PHE A 577 1.80 22.18 20.33
C PHE A 577 1.80 23.71 20.28
N ARG A 578 2.76 24.33 20.93
CA ARG A 578 2.98 25.80 20.91
C ARG A 578 3.79 26.17 19.68
N MET A 579 3.28 27.10 18.88
CA MET A 579 3.87 27.51 17.61
C MET A 579 4.49 28.90 17.71
N GLN A 580 5.74 29.03 17.34
CA GLN A 580 6.49 30.30 17.36
C GLN A 580 6.30 31.07 16.05
N GLY A 581 5.06 31.30 15.64
CA GLY A 581 4.71 32.00 14.41
C GLY A 581 3.36 31.52 13.87
N PRO A 582 3.04 31.81 12.58
CA PRO A 582 1.77 31.47 11.99
C PRO A 582 1.44 29.98 12.09
N LEU A 583 0.25 29.64 12.57
CA LEU A 583 -0.21 28.25 12.58
C LEU A 583 -0.44 27.78 11.13
N ASP A 584 -0.26 26.46 10.89
CA ASP A 584 -0.46 25.89 9.55
C ASP A 584 0.35 26.57 8.43
N MET A 585 1.61 26.24 8.32
CA MET A 585 2.50 26.81 7.30
C MET A 585 2.17 26.41 5.85
N THR A 586 1.04 25.75 5.59
CA THR A 586 0.65 25.42 4.21
C THR A 586 0.33 26.67 3.37
N PHE A 587 0.12 27.84 3.97
CA PHE A 587 -0.04 29.11 3.26
C PHE A 587 1.19 29.46 2.40
N LEU A 588 2.38 29.01 2.77
CA LEU A 588 3.61 29.22 2.01
C LEU A 588 3.56 28.58 0.61
N GLU A 589 2.80 27.50 0.42
CA GLU A 589 2.56 26.94 -0.91
C GLU A 589 1.70 27.89 -1.77
N LYS A 590 0.74 28.58 -1.16
CA LYS A 590 -0.05 29.62 -1.85
C LYS A 590 0.78 30.85 -2.18
N LEU A 591 1.72 31.22 -1.32
CA LEU A 591 2.67 32.30 -1.60
C LEU A 591 3.53 31.98 -2.85
N TYR A 592 3.99 30.71 -2.96
CA TYR A 592 4.70 30.24 -4.15
C TYR A 592 3.87 30.41 -5.44
N ASP A 593 2.57 30.05 -5.36
CA ASP A 593 1.64 30.15 -6.50
C ASP A 593 1.33 31.60 -6.88
N LEU A 594 1.28 32.53 -5.92
CA LEU A 594 0.97 33.92 -6.11
C LEU A 594 2.16 34.76 -6.62
N ALA A 595 3.39 34.24 -6.48
CA ALA A 595 4.59 34.98 -6.92
C ALA A 595 4.62 35.13 -8.46
N PRO A 596 4.57 36.39 -9.01
CA PRO A 596 4.57 36.66 -10.43
C PRO A 596 5.82 36.17 -11.17
N GLU A 597 5.81 36.25 -12.50
CA GLU A 597 6.87 35.71 -13.35
C GLU A 597 8.25 36.34 -13.07
N GLU A 598 8.33 37.58 -12.63
CA GLU A 598 9.59 38.22 -12.26
C GLU A 598 10.33 37.52 -11.12
N PHE A 599 9.61 36.72 -10.32
CA PHE A 599 10.15 35.88 -9.25
C PHE A 599 10.56 34.47 -9.71
N ASN A 600 10.41 34.12 -10.99
CA ASN A 600 10.78 32.79 -11.49
C ASN A 600 12.27 32.48 -11.33
N LYS A 601 13.12 33.48 -11.27
CA LYS A 601 14.55 33.31 -10.94
C LYS A 601 14.80 32.78 -9.53
N TYR A 602 13.81 32.82 -8.64
CA TYR A 602 13.83 32.32 -7.28
C TYR A 602 13.09 30.98 -7.15
N LYS A 603 12.71 30.35 -8.26
CA LYS A 603 12.15 29.00 -8.38
C LYS A 603 13.13 28.08 -9.12
N TYR A 604 12.91 26.79 -9.05
CA TYR A 604 13.59 25.89 -9.97
C TYR A 604 13.24 26.22 -11.41
N PRO A 605 14.18 26.03 -12.36
CA PRO A 605 13.83 26.08 -13.78
C PRO A 605 12.68 25.12 -14.09
N PRO A 606 11.67 25.56 -14.84
CA PRO A 606 10.56 24.68 -15.18
C PRO A 606 11.03 23.51 -16.06
N PHE A 607 10.55 22.30 -15.77
CA PHE A 607 10.69 21.19 -16.68
C PHE A 607 9.62 21.26 -17.77
N TYR A 608 10.04 21.44 -19.00
CA TYR A 608 9.17 21.31 -20.16
C TYR A 608 9.27 19.88 -20.68
N SER A 609 8.24 19.07 -20.39
CA SER A 609 8.19 17.68 -20.83
C SER A 609 8.39 17.59 -22.36
N GLN A 610 9.24 16.68 -22.78
CA GLN A 610 9.61 16.50 -24.19
C GLN A 610 8.68 15.47 -24.86
N LEU A 611 8.55 15.54 -26.18
CA LEU A 611 7.81 14.53 -26.92
C LEU A 611 8.52 13.18 -26.87
N ASN A 612 7.75 12.10 -26.76
CA ASN A 612 8.37 10.77 -26.93
C ASN A 612 8.84 10.61 -28.37
N PRO A 613 10.10 10.22 -28.61
CA PRO A 613 10.71 10.12 -29.94
C PRO A 613 9.93 9.25 -30.93
N ARG A 614 9.21 8.25 -30.46
CA ARG A 614 8.43 7.33 -31.30
C ARG A 614 7.00 7.80 -31.56
N LEU A 615 6.44 8.61 -30.67
CA LEU A 615 5.04 9.05 -30.73
C LEU A 615 4.98 10.48 -31.25
N LYS A 616 5.02 10.66 -32.56
CA LYS A 616 4.89 11.98 -33.18
C LYS A 616 3.46 12.49 -33.09
N PRO A 617 3.24 13.81 -32.85
CA PRO A 617 1.91 14.41 -32.90
C PRO A 617 1.17 14.06 -34.20
N ASN A 618 -0.16 13.94 -34.16
CA ASN A 618 -1.02 13.65 -35.29
C ASN A 618 -0.87 12.29 -35.96
N LYS A 619 -0.09 11.35 -35.38
CA LYS A 619 -0.09 9.96 -35.84
C LYS A 619 -1.11 9.14 -35.06
N ASN A 620 -1.59 8.08 -35.69
CA ASN A 620 -2.44 7.10 -35.02
C ASN A 620 -1.61 6.34 -33.99
N ILE A 621 -2.01 6.46 -32.71
CA ILE A 621 -1.25 5.85 -31.62
C ILE A 621 -1.30 4.32 -31.67
N PHE A 622 -2.38 3.72 -32.15
CA PHE A 622 -2.53 2.28 -32.28
C PHE A 622 -1.56 1.71 -33.33
N ASP A 623 -1.32 2.43 -34.42
CA ASP A 623 -0.36 2.02 -35.45
C ASP A 623 1.07 2.03 -34.89
N GLU A 624 1.43 3.02 -34.07
CA GLU A 624 2.77 3.09 -33.47
C GLU A 624 2.97 1.99 -32.40
N ILE A 625 1.96 1.71 -31.59
CA ILE A 625 1.99 0.62 -30.61
C ILE A 625 2.07 -0.75 -31.33
N SER A 626 1.40 -0.89 -32.47
CA SER A 626 1.41 -2.13 -33.25
C SER A 626 2.78 -2.52 -33.78
N LYS A 627 3.66 -1.55 -34.00
CA LYS A 627 5.03 -1.78 -34.48
C LYS A 627 5.94 -2.32 -33.41
N LYS A 628 5.82 -1.83 -32.18
CA LYS A 628 6.66 -2.17 -31.03
C LYS A 628 6.10 -1.55 -29.75
N ASP A 629 6.33 -2.20 -28.61
CA ASP A 629 6.02 -1.64 -27.29
C ASP A 629 6.63 -0.25 -27.09
N VAL A 630 5.88 0.67 -26.47
CA VAL A 630 6.33 2.03 -26.20
C VAL A 630 6.47 2.25 -24.71
N PHE A 631 7.66 2.64 -24.27
CA PHE A 631 7.93 3.02 -22.89
C PHE A 631 7.83 4.53 -22.73
N LEU A 632 7.15 4.98 -21.70
CA LEU A 632 6.97 6.38 -21.34
C LEU A 632 7.61 6.66 -19.98
N PHE A 633 8.31 7.79 -19.87
CA PHE A 633 8.99 8.20 -18.64
C PHE A 633 8.67 9.64 -18.27
N HIS A 634 7.63 9.81 -17.44
CA HIS A 634 7.17 11.13 -16.98
C HIS A 634 7.98 11.65 -15.79
N PRO A 635 8.11 12.98 -15.62
CA PRO A 635 7.62 14.08 -16.47
C PRO A 635 8.56 14.45 -17.59
N TYR A 636 9.66 13.74 -17.79
CA TYR A 636 10.67 14.05 -18.81
C TYR A 636 10.08 13.94 -20.20
N GLU A 637 9.29 12.89 -20.43
CA GLU A 637 8.43 12.76 -21.59
C GLU A 637 7.00 13.21 -21.23
N THR A 638 6.31 13.89 -22.16
CA THR A 638 4.96 14.41 -21.97
C THR A 638 3.95 13.29 -21.67
N PHE A 639 2.92 13.64 -20.92
CA PHE A 639 1.79 12.75 -20.63
C PHE A 639 0.78 12.68 -21.80
N GLU A 640 0.93 13.54 -22.80
CA GLU A 640 0.04 13.64 -23.96
C GLU A 640 -0.21 12.31 -24.67
N PRO A 641 0.78 11.41 -24.88
CA PRO A 641 0.50 10.09 -25.48
C PRO A 641 -0.50 9.24 -24.70
N VAL A 642 -0.56 9.39 -23.39
CA VAL A 642 -1.56 8.69 -22.57
C VAL A 642 -2.94 9.32 -22.79
N ILE A 643 -3.02 10.64 -22.86
CA ILE A 643 -4.26 11.36 -23.19
C ILE A 643 -4.72 10.98 -24.60
N ASP A 644 -3.80 10.95 -25.57
CA ASP A 644 -4.08 10.55 -26.96
C ASP A 644 -4.60 9.11 -27.06
N PHE A 645 -4.08 8.22 -26.24
CA PHE A 645 -4.56 6.84 -26.19
C PHE A 645 -6.05 6.76 -25.85
N PHE A 646 -6.52 7.57 -24.90
CA PHE A 646 -7.94 7.68 -24.58
C PHE A 646 -8.72 8.46 -25.63
N ARG A 647 -8.19 9.60 -26.10
CA ARG A 647 -8.86 10.48 -27.04
C ARG A 647 -9.08 9.77 -28.40
N GLN A 648 -8.03 9.21 -28.99
CA GLN A 648 -8.15 8.46 -30.24
C GLN A 648 -9.01 7.21 -30.04
N GLY A 649 -8.89 6.53 -28.87
CA GLY A 649 -9.77 5.44 -28.52
C GLY A 649 -11.25 5.84 -28.45
N SER A 650 -11.55 7.05 -28.01
CA SER A 650 -12.94 7.56 -27.97
C SER A 650 -13.50 7.90 -29.35
N GLU A 651 -12.64 8.33 -30.27
CA GLU A 651 -13.03 8.81 -31.60
C GLU A 651 -13.00 7.72 -32.69
N ASP A 652 -12.09 6.76 -32.60
CA ASP A 652 -11.91 5.71 -33.61
C ASP A 652 -13.13 4.80 -33.71
N PRO A 653 -13.83 4.73 -34.88
CA PRO A 653 -15.00 3.90 -35.03
C PRO A 653 -14.74 2.39 -34.90
N ASN A 654 -13.49 1.95 -35.06
CA ASN A 654 -13.11 0.56 -34.89
C ASN A 654 -12.91 0.16 -33.42
N VAL A 655 -12.84 1.11 -32.48
CA VAL A 655 -12.78 0.82 -31.05
C VAL A 655 -14.17 0.43 -30.55
N LEU A 656 -14.25 -0.77 -29.97
CA LEU A 656 -15.47 -1.37 -29.45
C LEU A 656 -15.66 -1.12 -27.97
N ALA A 657 -14.57 -1.16 -27.19
CA ALA A 657 -14.62 -1.01 -25.75
C ALA A 657 -13.37 -0.31 -25.18
N ILE A 658 -13.58 0.43 -24.10
CA ILE A 658 -12.52 0.99 -23.25
C ILE A 658 -12.78 0.56 -21.82
N LYS A 659 -11.83 -0.16 -21.21
CA LYS A 659 -11.88 -0.57 -19.81
C LYS A 659 -10.71 0.07 -19.07
N THR A 660 -10.94 0.76 -17.94
CA THR A 660 -9.89 1.49 -17.22
C THR A 660 -10.07 1.51 -15.71
N THR A 661 -8.96 1.66 -14.98
CA THR A 661 -8.96 1.90 -13.54
C THR A 661 -8.66 3.36 -13.25
N LEU A 662 -9.47 4.03 -12.43
CA LEU A 662 -9.30 5.44 -12.07
C LEU A 662 -9.09 5.61 -10.56
N TYR A 663 -8.11 6.44 -10.20
CA TYR A 663 -7.75 6.79 -8.83
C TYR A 663 -7.27 8.25 -8.76
N LYS A 664 -7.93 9.10 -7.95
CA LYS A 664 -7.60 10.53 -7.79
C LYS A 664 -7.59 11.30 -9.12
N VAL A 665 -8.70 11.29 -9.81
CA VAL A 665 -8.87 11.98 -11.08
C VAL A 665 -9.01 13.49 -10.84
N ASN A 666 -8.41 14.29 -11.71
CA ASN A 666 -8.50 15.75 -11.65
C ASN A 666 -9.93 16.25 -11.94
N SER A 667 -10.29 17.41 -11.39
CA SER A 667 -11.60 18.05 -11.62
C SER A 667 -11.83 18.52 -13.07
N LYS A 668 -10.75 18.73 -13.83
CA LYS A 668 -10.76 19.01 -15.27
C LYS A 668 -9.79 18.03 -15.91
N SER A 669 -10.24 16.84 -16.26
CA SER A 669 -9.39 15.78 -16.81
C SER A 669 -9.79 15.47 -18.24
N GLN A 670 -8.87 15.64 -19.17
CA GLN A 670 -9.06 15.26 -20.58
C GLN A 670 -9.34 13.77 -20.76
N ILE A 671 -8.80 12.92 -19.85
CA ILE A 671 -9.10 11.48 -19.85
C ILE A 671 -10.57 11.23 -19.50
N VAL A 672 -11.12 11.98 -18.54
CA VAL A 672 -12.55 11.86 -18.20
C VAL A 672 -13.42 12.32 -19.38
N GLU A 673 -13.09 13.43 -19.99
CA GLU A 673 -13.77 13.94 -21.19
C GLU A 673 -13.75 12.91 -22.33
N ALA A 674 -12.59 12.28 -22.56
CA ALA A 674 -12.47 11.21 -23.56
C ALA A 674 -13.32 9.98 -23.22
N LEU A 675 -13.41 9.56 -21.95
CA LEU A 675 -14.24 8.44 -21.54
C LEU A 675 -15.74 8.73 -21.68
N ILE A 676 -16.17 9.94 -21.35
CA ILE A 676 -17.55 10.41 -21.56
C ILE A 676 -17.85 10.40 -23.06
N LYS A 677 -17.00 10.99 -23.90
CA LYS A 677 -17.13 11.01 -25.35
C LYS A 677 -17.16 9.60 -25.95
N ALA A 678 -16.39 8.67 -25.41
CA ALA A 678 -16.42 7.27 -25.86
C ALA A 678 -17.78 6.64 -25.62
N ALA A 679 -18.39 6.85 -24.46
CA ALA A 679 -19.73 6.36 -24.14
C ALA A 679 -20.80 7.00 -25.04
N GLU A 680 -20.75 8.32 -25.23
CA GLU A 680 -21.63 9.06 -26.15
C GLU A 680 -21.50 8.57 -27.61
N ASN A 681 -20.31 8.16 -28.04
CA ASN A 681 -20.05 7.53 -29.33
C ASN A 681 -20.48 6.04 -29.40
N GLY A 682 -21.20 5.54 -28.38
CA GLY A 682 -21.76 4.19 -28.35
C GLY A 682 -20.74 3.09 -28.02
N LYS A 683 -19.55 3.40 -27.56
CA LYS A 683 -18.55 2.41 -27.15
C LYS A 683 -18.85 1.87 -25.76
N GLN A 684 -18.49 0.60 -25.53
CA GLN A 684 -18.62 0.01 -24.21
C GLN A 684 -17.51 0.53 -23.29
N VAL A 685 -17.87 1.38 -22.31
CA VAL A 685 -16.93 1.96 -21.36
C VAL A 685 -17.12 1.36 -19.97
N THR A 686 -16.10 0.70 -19.47
CA THR A 686 -16.07 0.15 -18.10
C THR A 686 -15.02 0.85 -17.27
N ILE A 687 -15.42 1.40 -16.13
CA ILE A 687 -14.56 2.19 -15.26
C ILE A 687 -14.56 1.60 -13.85
N LEU A 688 -13.43 1.10 -13.42
CA LEU A 688 -13.21 0.78 -12.01
C LEU A 688 -12.75 2.05 -11.29
N LEU A 689 -13.64 2.68 -10.56
CA LEU A 689 -13.38 3.92 -9.83
C LEU A 689 -13.19 3.66 -8.33
N GLU A 690 -12.03 4.02 -7.80
CA GLU A 690 -11.73 3.87 -6.37
C GLU A 690 -12.32 5.02 -5.55
N LEU A 691 -13.42 4.78 -4.87
CA LEU A 691 -14.10 5.78 -4.04
C LEU A 691 -13.38 6.07 -2.71
N LYS A 692 -12.63 5.11 -2.18
CA LYS A 692 -11.88 5.26 -0.92
C LYS A 692 -10.56 6.00 -1.11
N ALA A 693 -10.44 6.86 -2.15
CA ALA A 693 -9.26 7.67 -2.39
C ALA A 693 -9.16 8.76 -1.32
N ARG A 694 -8.18 8.61 -0.42
CA ARG A 694 -8.05 9.42 0.80
C ARG A 694 -8.00 10.92 0.51
N PHE A 695 -8.90 11.70 1.15
CA PHE A 695 -9.12 13.14 0.97
C PHE A 695 -9.55 13.58 -0.44
N ASP A 696 -9.98 12.62 -1.27
CA ASP A 696 -10.51 12.86 -2.62
C ASP A 696 -11.86 12.16 -2.82
N GLU A 697 -12.45 11.70 -1.74
CA GLU A 697 -13.67 10.89 -1.76
C GLU A 697 -14.83 11.66 -2.42
N LYS A 698 -15.01 12.95 -2.08
CA LYS A 698 -16.07 13.80 -2.68
C LYS A 698 -15.93 13.93 -4.19
N ASN A 699 -14.71 14.13 -4.67
CA ASN A 699 -14.44 14.24 -6.10
C ASN A 699 -14.68 12.91 -6.83
N SER A 700 -14.27 11.79 -6.23
CA SER A 700 -14.53 10.45 -6.78
C SER A 700 -16.03 10.15 -6.89
N ILE A 701 -16.83 10.53 -5.88
CA ILE A 701 -18.28 10.39 -5.90
C ILE A 701 -18.92 11.23 -7.01
N LYS A 702 -18.45 12.46 -7.19
CA LYS A 702 -18.94 13.34 -8.26
C LYS A 702 -18.73 12.68 -9.64
N TRP A 703 -17.53 12.20 -9.90
CA TRP A 703 -17.21 11.56 -11.19
C TRP A 703 -17.97 10.26 -11.40
N ALA A 704 -18.19 9.48 -10.34
CA ALA A 704 -19.02 8.30 -10.44
C ALA A 704 -20.40 8.61 -11.02
N LYS A 705 -21.07 9.61 -10.45
CA LYS A 705 -22.40 10.06 -10.87
C LYS A 705 -22.40 10.62 -12.32
N GLU A 706 -21.33 11.32 -12.72
CA GLU A 706 -21.22 11.85 -14.10
C GLU A 706 -21.02 10.73 -15.13
N PHE A 707 -20.19 9.73 -14.84
CA PHE A 707 -20.00 8.58 -15.73
C PHE A 707 -21.27 7.73 -15.90
N GLU A 708 -22.02 7.52 -14.83
CA GLU A 708 -23.29 6.77 -14.89
C GLU A 708 -24.33 7.47 -15.77
N LYS A 709 -24.41 8.81 -15.71
CA LYS A 709 -25.36 9.58 -16.53
C LYS A 709 -25.18 9.38 -18.02
N VAL A 710 -23.94 9.17 -18.48
CA VAL A 710 -23.62 8.96 -19.90
C VAL A 710 -23.61 7.49 -20.30
N GLY A 711 -24.00 6.58 -19.40
CA GLY A 711 -24.11 5.14 -19.69
C GLY A 711 -22.81 4.36 -19.55
N CYS A 712 -21.78 4.88 -18.88
CA CYS A 712 -20.61 4.09 -18.52
C CYS A 712 -20.95 3.04 -17.47
N HIS A 713 -20.37 1.85 -17.59
CA HIS A 713 -20.41 0.85 -16.54
C HIS A 713 -19.39 1.18 -15.45
N VAL A 714 -19.86 1.72 -14.31
CA VAL A 714 -19.00 2.14 -13.18
C VAL A 714 -18.99 1.05 -12.12
N ILE A 715 -17.79 0.60 -11.76
CA ILE A 715 -17.54 -0.34 -10.66
C ILE A 715 -16.95 0.43 -9.50
N TYR A 716 -17.62 0.46 -8.36
CA TYR A 716 -17.25 1.22 -7.16
C TYR A 716 -16.23 0.49 -6.29
N GLY A 717 -15.03 0.28 -6.85
CA GLY A 717 -13.99 -0.46 -6.15
C GLY A 717 -14.38 -1.91 -5.85
N LEU A 718 -13.54 -2.60 -5.11
CA LEU A 718 -13.79 -3.96 -4.62
C LEU A 718 -14.13 -3.91 -3.13
N LYS A 719 -15.09 -4.74 -2.66
CA LYS A 719 -15.61 -4.68 -1.27
C LYS A 719 -14.49 -4.72 -0.23
N GLN A 720 -13.53 -5.61 -0.36
CA GLN A 720 -12.47 -5.83 0.63
C GLN A 720 -11.11 -5.28 0.19
N LEU A 721 -10.92 -5.03 -1.08
CA LEU A 721 -9.66 -4.56 -1.65
C LEU A 721 -9.77 -3.10 -2.07
N LYS A 722 -8.69 -2.36 -1.89
CA LYS A 722 -8.56 -1.01 -2.45
C LYS A 722 -7.85 -1.08 -3.79
N THR A 723 -8.48 -0.58 -4.84
CA THR A 723 -7.87 -0.57 -6.17
C THR A 723 -6.80 0.49 -6.28
N HIS A 724 -5.60 0.06 -6.69
CA HIS A 724 -4.48 0.98 -6.88
C HIS A 724 -3.64 0.68 -8.14
N CYS A 725 -3.92 -0.37 -8.89
CA CYS A 725 -3.33 -0.63 -10.21
C CYS A 725 -3.74 0.48 -11.21
N LYS A 726 -2.90 0.72 -12.21
CA LYS A 726 -3.14 1.65 -13.31
C LYS A 726 -3.07 0.85 -14.59
N LEU A 727 -4.22 0.52 -15.08
CA LEU A 727 -4.42 -0.31 -16.26
C LEU A 727 -5.55 0.26 -17.11
N THR A 728 -5.30 0.36 -18.41
CA THR A 728 -6.31 0.65 -19.42
C THR A 728 -6.22 -0.36 -20.54
N LEU A 729 -7.35 -0.89 -20.95
CA LEU A 729 -7.52 -1.80 -22.04
C LEU A 729 -8.44 -1.15 -23.08
N ILE A 730 -7.97 -1.01 -24.31
CA ILE A 730 -8.76 -0.61 -25.48
C ILE A 730 -8.90 -1.83 -26.40
N VAL A 731 -10.14 -2.18 -26.74
CA VAL A 731 -10.48 -3.29 -27.64
C VAL A 731 -10.86 -2.71 -28.99
N ARG A 732 -10.10 -3.02 -30.03
CA ARG A 732 -10.23 -2.50 -31.38
C ARG A 732 -10.43 -3.63 -32.37
N LYS A 733 -11.30 -3.44 -33.35
CA LYS A 733 -11.49 -4.35 -34.49
C LYS A 733 -10.51 -3.98 -35.59
N GLU A 734 -9.66 -4.92 -36.04
CA GLU A 734 -8.71 -4.74 -37.13
C GLU A 734 -8.75 -5.93 -38.05
N ASN A 735 -9.01 -5.69 -39.35
CA ASN A 735 -9.06 -6.76 -40.37
C ASN A 735 -9.87 -7.99 -39.91
N GLU A 736 -11.09 -7.76 -39.42
CA GLU A 736 -12.00 -8.76 -38.84
C GLU A 736 -11.51 -9.49 -37.57
N LYS A 737 -10.38 -9.07 -37.00
CA LYS A 737 -9.86 -9.61 -35.74
C LYS A 737 -9.99 -8.60 -34.63
N ILE A 738 -10.08 -9.09 -33.41
CA ILE A 738 -10.05 -8.27 -32.22
C ILE A 738 -8.60 -8.11 -31.78
N LYS A 739 -8.16 -6.87 -31.69
CA LYS A 739 -6.85 -6.51 -31.15
C LYS A 739 -7.00 -5.73 -29.85
N ARG A 740 -6.16 -6.03 -28.87
CA ARG A 740 -6.18 -5.43 -27.55
C ARG A 740 -4.97 -4.54 -27.38
N TYR A 741 -5.22 -3.29 -26.98
CA TYR A 741 -4.19 -2.31 -26.69
C TYR A 741 -4.21 -2.02 -25.21
N VAL A 742 -3.06 -2.10 -24.57
CA VAL A 742 -2.95 -2.02 -23.09
C VAL A 742 -1.98 -0.92 -22.72
N HIS A 743 -2.38 -0.10 -21.76
CA HIS A 743 -1.49 0.79 -21.05
C HIS A 743 -1.36 0.38 -19.59
N ILE A 744 -0.13 0.17 -19.12
CA ILE A 744 0.22 -0.14 -17.73
C ILE A 744 1.14 0.95 -17.21
N SER A 745 0.83 1.52 -16.04
CA SER A 745 1.64 2.59 -15.47
C SER A 745 1.89 2.44 -13.98
N THR A 746 2.99 3.01 -13.52
CA THR A 746 3.26 3.22 -12.09
C THR A 746 2.48 4.41 -11.54
N GLY A 747 2.16 5.39 -12.38
CA GLY A 747 1.50 6.66 -12.06
C GLY A 747 0.00 6.66 -12.31
N ASN A 748 -0.72 7.52 -11.61
CA ASN A 748 -2.16 7.70 -11.77
C ASN A 748 -2.50 8.36 -13.12
N TYR A 749 -3.69 8.12 -13.62
CA TYR A 749 -4.28 8.85 -14.74
C TYR A 749 -4.67 10.28 -14.32
N ASN A 750 -3.67 11.11 -14.14
CA ASN A 750 -3.83 12.49 -13.67
C ASN A 750 -2.70 13.36 -14.24
N ASP A 751 -3.05 14.22 -15.16
CA ASP A 751 -2.18 15.12 -15.94
C ASP A 751 -1.33 16.04 -15.05
N LYS A 752 -1.91 16.61 -13.99
CA LYS A 752 -1.16 17.47 -13.06
C LYS A 752 -0.09 16.71 -12.29
N SER A 753 -0.44 15.51 -11.80
CA SER A 753 0.54 14.72 -11.07
C SER A 753 1.64 14.17 -11.98
N ALA A 754 1.34 13.93 -13.25
CA ALA A 754 2.32 13.48 -14.24
C ALA A 754 3.39 14.54 -14.56
N GLN A 755 3.14 15.83 -14.28
CA GLN A 755 4.11 16.91 -14.45
C GLN A 755 5.06 17.07 -13.26
N THR A 756 4.72 16.53 -12.10
CA THR A 756 5.46 16.78 -10.86
C THR A 756 6.02 15.52 -10.21
N ARG A 757 5.68 14.33 -10.76
CA ARG A 757 6.10 13.02 -10.24
C ARG A 757 6.82 12.23 -11.30
N THR A 758 7.85 11.50 -10.88
CA THR A 758 8.50 10.56 -11.77
C THR A 758 7.65 9.29 -11.84
N ASP A 759 7.17 8.97 -13.03
CA ASP A 759 6.42 7.74 -13.28
C ASP A 759 6.85 7.11 -14.61
N CYS A 760 6.64 5.83 -14.75
CA CYS A 760 6.88 5.11 -16.00
C CYS A 760 5.68 4.26 -16.40
N GLY A 761 5.52 4.04 -17.69
CA GLY A 761 4.46 3.23 -18.24
C GLY A 761 4.87 2.54 -19.54
N ILE A 762 4.09 1.54 -19.91
CA ILE A 762 4.23 0.82 -21.17
C ILE A 762 2.91 0.81 -21.91
N LEU A 763 2.98 1.09 -23.21
CA LEU A 763 1.90 0.87 -24.16
C LEU A 763 2.27 -0.36 -25.00
N THR A 764 1.40 -1.34 -25.06
CA THR A 764 1.63 -2.61 -25.77
C THR A 764 0.34 -3.12 -26.43
N CYS A 765 0.48 -3.90 -27.47
CA CYS A 765 -0.63 -4.64 -28.08
C CYS A 765 -0.36 -6.14 -28.18
N ARG A 766 0.58 -6.63 -27.37
CA ARG A 766 0.88 -8.07 -27.31
C ARG A 766 -0.31 -8.82 -26.73
N ASP A 767 -0.61 -9.98 -27.32
CA ASP A 767 -1.80 -10.77 -26.95
C ASP A 767 -1.77 -11.21 -25.49
N ASP A 768 -0.61 -11.65 -24.99
CA ASP A 768 -0.42 -12.09 -23.60
C ASP A 768 -0.78 -11.00 -22.56
N TYR A 769 -0.42 -9.74 -22.82
CA TYR A 769 -0.83 -8.60 -21.99
C TYR A 769 -2.30 -8.24 -22.17
N GLY A 770 -2.79 -8.34 -23.41
CA GLY A 770 -4.16 -8.05 -23.76
C GLY A 770 -5.16 -9.03 -23.12
N GLU A 771 -4.81 -10.32 -23.10
CA GLU A 771 -5.58 -11.38 -22.44
C GLU A 771 -5.63 -11.19 -20.93
N ASP A 772 -4.48 -10.96 -20.31
CA ASP A 772 -4.39 -10.70 -18.88
C ASP A 772 -5.18 -9.45 -18.47
N ALA A 773 -5.09 -8.37 -19.26
CA ALA A 773 -5.85 -7.15 -19.01
C ALA A 773 -7.36 -7.38 -19.11
N ALA A 774 -7.82 -8.13 -20.12
CA ALA A 774 -9.22 -8.51 -20.25
C ALA A 774 -9.68 -9.35 -19.06
N THR A 775 -8.92 -10.37 -18.74
CA THR A 775 -9.15 -11.27 -17.60
C THR A 775 -9.25 -10.52 -16.27
N LEU A 776 -8.38 -9.50 -16.05
CA LEU A 776 -8.45 -8.67 -14.85
C LEU A 776 -9.78 -7.90 -14.76
N PHE A 777 -10.22 -7.29 -15.84
CA PHE A 777 -11.50 -6.58 -15.85
C PHE A 777 -12.69 -7.53 -15.69
N ASP A 778 -12.63 -8.73 -16.23
CA ASP A 778 -13.68 -9.75 -16.07
C ASP A 778 -13.73 -10.27 -14.63
N MET A 779 -12.57 -10.48 -14.00
CA MET A 779 -12.46 -10.80 -12.56
C MET A 779 -13.05 -9.69 -11.68
N ILE A 780 -12.71 -8.42 -11.96
CA ILE A 780 -13.22 -7.27 -11.22
C ILE A 780 -14.74 -7.13 -11.36
N SER A 781 -15.27 -7.48 -12.53
CA SER A 781 -16.72 -7.47 -12.80
C SER A 781 -17.45 -8.69 -12.22
N GLY A 782 -16.73 -9.60 -11.55
CA GLY A 782 -17.30 -10.81 -10.95
C GLY A 782 -17.72 -11.88 -11.97
N GLN A 783 -17.17 -11.84 -13.19
CA GLN A 783 -17.52 -12.76 -14.27
C GLN A 783 -16.64 -14.01 -14.29
N SER A 784 -15.41 -13.93 -13.76
CA SER A 784 -14.47 -15.05 -13.75
C SER A 784 -13.48 -14.97 -12.61
N ASP A 785 -13.02 -16.13 -12.15
CA ASP A 785 -11.86 -16.28 -11.28
C ASP A 785 -10.74 -16.94 -12.09
N PRO A 786 -9.73 -16.18 -12.53
CA PRO A 786 -8.67 -16.71 -13.38
C PRO A 786 -7.73 -17.63 -12.62
N ASN A 787 -7.37 -18.75 -13.22
CA ASN A 787 -6.46 -19.74 -12.65
C ASN A 787 -4.99 -19.41 -12.91
N TYR A 788 -4.68 -18.60 -13.92
CA TYR A 788 -3.31 -18.24 -14.29
C TYR A 788 -3.23 -16.85 -14.93
N TRP A 789 -2.03 -16.31 -14.98
CA TRP A 789 -1.69 -15.03 -15.61
C TRP A 789 -0.46 -15.22 -16.50
N ASN A 790 -0.51 -14.65 -17.72
CA ASN A 790 0.63 -14.76 -18.64
C ASN A 790 1.80 -13.85 -18.23
N LYS A 791 1.51 -12.58 -17.94
CA LYS A 791 2.49 -11.53 -17.64
C LYS A 791 2.17 -10.70 -16.41
N LEU A 792 0.89 -10.47 -16.13
CA LEU A 792 0.49 -9.59 -15.04
C LEU A 792 0.64 -10.30 -13.69
N ILE A 793 1.31 -9.65 -12.76
CA ILE A 793 1.53 -10.14 -11.41
C ILE A 793 0.69 -9.28 -10.47
N LEU A 794 -0.36 -9.85 -9.91
CA LEU A 794 -1.34 -9.13 -9.11
C LEU A 794 -1.16 -9.37 -7.62
N SER A 795 -1.46 -8.37 -6.81
CA SER A 795 -1.73 -8.51 -5.39
C SER A 795 -3.25 -8.43 -5.15
N PRO A 796 -3.73 -9.04 -4.05
CA PRO A 796 -2.99 -9.70 -2.95
C PRO A 796 -2.54 -11.13 -3.24
N PHE A 797 -2.80 -11.70 -4.40
CA PHE A 797 -2.69 -13.14 -4.65
C PHE A 797 -1.24 -13.60 -4.89
N TRP A 798 -0.59 -13.11 -5.94
CA TRP A 798 0.69 -13.67 -6.45
C TRP A 798 1.91 -12.79 -6.23
N MET A 799 1.73 -11.48 -6.12
CA MET A 799 2.85 -10.52 -6.20
C MET A 799 3.88 -10.71 -5.09
N LYS A 800 3.43 -10.91 -3.86
CA LYS A 800 4.32 -11.10 -2.69
C LYS A 800 5.17 -12.35 -2.85
N VAL A 801 4.53 -13.44 -3.24
CA VAL A 801 5.18 -14.73 -3.48
C VAL A 801 6.20 -14.62 -4.61
N LYS A 802 5.83 -13.98 -5.72
CA LYS A 802 6.75 -13.75 -6.86
C LYS A 802 8.01 -13.02 -6.42
N PHE A 803 7.88 -11.90 -5.70
CA PHE A 803 9.04 -11.15 -5.24
C PHE A 803 9.90 -11.95 -4.25
N MET A 804 9.28 -12.70 -3.34
CA MET A 804 10.02 -13.57 -2.43
C MET A 804 10.80 -14.63 -3.18
N THR A 805 10.20 -15.27 -4.19
CA THR A 805 10.87 -16.27 -5.04
C THR A 805 12.04 -15.67 -5.84
N LEU A 806 11.88 -14.45 -6.36
CA LEU A 806 12.95 -13.76 -7.07
C LEU A 806 14.14 -13.45 -6.14
N ILE A 807 13.88 -13.02 -4.90
CA ILE A 807 14.92 -12.80 -3.89
C ILE A 807 15.60 -14.12 -3.50
N ASP A 808 14.82 -15.19 -3.32
CA ASP A 808 15.35 -16.52 -3.01
C ASP A 808 16.24 -17.04 -4.14
N ARG A 809 15.85 -16.84 -5.39
CA ARG A 809 16.66 -17.22 -6.57
C ARG A 809 18.01 -16.50 -6.58
N GLU A 810 18.07 -15.20 -6.32
CA GLU A 810 19.34 -14.47 -6.22
C GLU A 810 20.20 -15.02 -5.07
N THR A 811 19.57 -15.38 -3.94
CA THR A 811 20.23 -16.01 -2.79
C THR A 811 20.82 -17.36 -3.17
N GLU A 812 20.08 -18.21 -3.88
CA GLU A 812 20.53 -19.52 -4.32
C GLU A 812 21.65 -19.42 -5.38
N ASN A 813 21.59 -18.38 -6.25
CA ASN A 813 22.68 -18.10 -7.17
C ASN A 813 24.01 -17.84 -6.43
N VAL A 814 23.97 -17.02 -5.37
CA VAL A 814 25.16 -16.72 -4.58
C VAL A 814 25.66 -17.96 -3.81
N LYS A 815 24.77 -18.76 -3.23
CA LYS A 815 25.13 -20.04 -2.59
C LYS A 815 25.86 -21.01 -3.56
N LYS A 816 25.50 -20.94 -4.85
CA LYS A 816 26.15 -21.72 -5.94
C LYS A 816 27.42 -21.06 -6.49
N GLY A 817 27.97 -20.05 -5.84
CA GLY A 817 29.17 -19.31 -6.26
C GLY A 817 28.93 -18.34 -7.42
N LYS A 818 27.67 -18.05 -7.78
CA LYS A 818 27.31 -17.12 -8.85
C LYS A 818 27.06 -15.73 -8.28
N LYS A 819 26.99 -14.73 -9.16
CA LYS A 819 26.69 -13.35 -8.78
C LYS A 819 25.18 -13.20 -8.54
N GLY A 820 24.78 -12.54 -7.44
CA GLY A 820 23.42 -12.15 -7.14
C GLY A 820 23.31 -10.65 -6.91
N ILE A 821 22.37 -9.97 -7.61
CA ILE A 821 22.15 -8.53 -7.47
C ILE A 821 20.66 -8.25 -7.50
N ILE A 822 20.21 -7.40 -6.56
CA ILE A 822 18.85 -6.87 -6.50
C ILE A 822 18.94 -5.35 -6.47
N ILE A 823 18.23 -4.68 -7.37
CA ILE A 823 18.00 -3.24 -7.31
C ILE A 823 16.50 -3.01 -7.26
N ALA A 824 16.01 -2.26 -6.28
CA ALA A 824 14.59 -2.03 -6.13
C ALA A 824 14.31 -0.56 -5.80
N LYS A 825 13.60 0.11 -6.71
CA LYS A 825 13.11 1.48 -6.52
C LYS A 825 11.63 1.45 -6.19
N MET A 826 11.26 2.10 -5.08
CA MET A 826 9.88 2.16 -4.59
C MET A 826 9.66 3.36 -3.66
N ASN A 827 8.41 3.60 -3.29
CA ASN A 827 8.12 4.67 -2.33
C ASN A 827 8.28 4.22 -0.88
N SER A 828 8.02 2.95 -0.58
CA SER A 828 8.09 2.44 0.80
C SER A 828 8.41 0.94 0.85
N LEU A 829 9.24 0.55 1.82
CA LEU A 829 9.59 -0.84 2.14
C LEU A 829 9.21 -1.11 3.60
N MET A 830 8.15 -1.87 3.85
CA MET A 830 7.65 -2.15 5.21
C MET A 830 7.13 -3.58 5.40
N ASP A 831 7.12 -4.41 4.35
CA ASP A 831 6.71 -5.80 4.49
C ASP A 831 7.79 -6.61 5.19
N LYS A 832 7.43 -7.15 6.36
CA LYS A 832 8.39 -7.87 7.21
C LYS A 832 8.97 -9.10 6.51
N MET A 833 8.15 -9.85 5.79
CA MET A 833 8.60 -11.09 5.13
C MET A 833 9.61 -10.78 4.02
N ILE A 834 9.35 -9.73 3.22
CA ILE A 834 10.29 -9.27 2.20
C ILE A 834 11.56 -8.72 2.85
N ILE A 835 11.45 -7.93 3.93
CA ILE A 835 12.61 -7.41 4.67
C ILE A 835 13.46 -8.57 5.18
N ASP A 836 12.87 -9.59 5.79
CA ASP A 836 13.59 -10.75 6.30
C ASP A 836 14.32 -11.51 5.17
N LYS A 837 13.67 -11.66 4.01
CA LYS A 837 14.30 -12.25 2.83
C LYS A 837 15.49 -11.44 2.30
N LEU A 838 15.37 -10.12 2.28
CA LEU A 838 16.47 -9.22 1.88
C LEU A 838 17.64 -9.27 2.87
N LEU A 839 17.35 -9.29 4.17
CA LEU A 839 18.37 -9.44 5.20
C LEU A 839 19.10 -10.79 5.08
N PHE A 840 18.34 -11.87 4.84
CA PHE A 840 18.92 -13.19 4.61
C PHE A 840 19.76 -13.23 3.34
N ALA A 841 19.27 -12.69 2.24
CA ALA A 841 20.00 -12.59 0.98
C ALA A 841 21.31 -11.81 1.13
N SER A 842 21.28 -10.68 1.85
CA SER A 842 22.47 -9.89 2.18
C SER A 842 23.48 -10.68 3.00
N LYS A 843 23.03 -11.40 4.03
CA LYS A 843 23.87 -12.27 4.85
C LYS A 843 24.59 -13.34 4.04
N ILE A 844 23.95 -13.85 2.98
CA ILE A 844 24.54 -14.84 2.07
C ILE A 844 25.50 -14.19 1.04
N GLY A 845 25.40 -12.86 0.82
CA GLY A 845 26.32 -12.13 -0.06
C GLY A 845 25.67 -11.50 -1.30
N VAL A 846 24.35 -11.54 -1.42
CA VAL A 846 23.64 -10.84 -2.51
C VAL A 846 23.84 -9.33 -2.35
N LYS A 847 24.23 -8.64 -3.42
CA LYS A 847 24.34 -7.17 -3.43
C LYS A 847 22.99 -6.53 -3.65
N ILE A 848 22.56 -5.71 -2.72
CA ILE A 848 21.20 -5.14 -2.71
C ILE A 848 21.30 -3.62 -2.66
N HIS A 849 20.67 -2.95 -3.63
CA HIS A 849 20.55 -1.50 -3.67
C HIS A 849 19.07 -1.10 -3.68
N LEU A 850 18.65 -0.40 -2.65
CA LEU A 850 17.26 -0.01 -2.44
C LEU A 850 17.12 1.51 -2.55
N ILE A 851 16.34 1.98 -3.52
CA ILE A 851 16.03 3.41 -3.71
C ILE A 851 14.63 3.63 -3.16
N VAL A 852 14.55 4.02 -1.87
CA VAL A 852 13.29 4.13 -1.11
C VAL A 852 13.04 5.57 -0.72
N ARG A 853 12.14 6.24 -1.43
CA ARG A 853 11.86 7.67 -1.20
C ARG A 853 11.42 7.98 0.23
N GLY A 854 10.49 7.20 0.78
CA GLY A 854 9.81 7.50 2.04
C GLY A 854 10.15 6.55 3.17
N LEU A 855 9.21 5.67 3.48
CA LEU A 855 9.29 4.74 4.61
C LEU A 855 10.19 3.56 4.31
N CYS A 856 11.16 3.29 5.16
CA CYS A 856 11.97 2.08 5.11
C CYS A 856 12.01 1.42 6.49
N GLY A 857 11.52 0.19 6.57
CA GLY A 857 11.51 -0.63 7.79
C GLY A 857 12.75 -1.49 7.96
N LEU A 858 13.61 -1.57 6.94
CA LEU A 858 14.88 -2.28 6.96
C LEU A 858 15.99 -1.35 7.44
N LYS A 859 16.93 -1.85 8.22
CA LYS A 859 18.09 -1.12 8.72
C LYS A 859 19.36 -1.62 8.04
N THR A 860 20.15 -0.69 7.51
CA THR A 860 21.45 -0.99 6.85
C THR A 860 22.59 -1.01 7.86
N GLY A 861 23.74 -1.58 7.46
CA GLY A 861 24.98 -1.54 8.26
C GLY A 861 24.90 -2.28 9.59
N VAL A 862 24.04 -3.29 9.71
CA VAL A 862 24.03 -4.21 10.85
C VAL A 862 25.08 -5.29 10.56
N PRO A 863 26.20 -5.36 11.32
CA PRO A 863 27.31 -6.25 11.00
C PRO A 863 26.91 -7.72 10.86
N GLY A 864 27.39 -8.37 9.80
CA GLY A 864 27.13 -9.76 9.45
C GLY A 864 25.71 -10.03 8.94
N ILE A 865 24.85 -9.02 8.79
CA ILE A 865 23.46 -9.17 8.36
C ILE A 865 23.15 -8.28 7.16
N SER A 866 23.28 -6.97 7.28
CA SER A 866 22.88 -6.02 6.22
C SER A 866 24.06 -5.25 5.61
N ASP A 867 25.25 -5.81 5.65
CA ASP A 867 26.47 -5.21 5.10
C ASP A 867 26.44 -5.05 3.57
N ASN A 868 25.68 -5.90 2.88
CA ASN A 868 25.51 -5.87 1.44
C ASN A 868 24.27 -5.09 0.98
N ILE A 869 23.60 -4.39 1.91
CA ILE A 869 22.43 -3.58 1.59
C ILE A 869 22.76 -2.09 1.64
N LYS A 870 22.45 -1.39 0.57
CA LYS A 870 22.52 0.06 0.47
C LYS A 870 21.10 0.60 0.33
N VAL A 871 20.74 1.61 1.12
CA VAL A 871 19.44 2.29 1.05
C VAL A 871 19.65 3.76 0.83
N GLU A 872 19.01 4.30 -0.20
CA GLU A 872 19.02 5.72 -0.50
C GLU A 872 17.62 6.27 -0.73
N SER A 873 17.47 7.58 -0.55
CA SER A 873 16.23 8.32 -0.72
C SER A 873 16.51 9.60 -1.48
N ILE A 874 15.93 9.74 -2.66
CA ILE A 874 16.10 10.91 -3.53
C ILE A 874 14.97 11.90 -3.24
N ILE A 875 15.34 13.14 -2.89
CA ILE A 875 14.41 14.25 -2.61
C ILE A 875 14.89 15.48 -3.37
N GLY A 876 14.05 15.99 -4.26
CA GLY A 876 14.40 17.14 -5.10
C GLY A 876 13.18 17.82 -5.70
N GLN A 877 13.35 18.43 -6.87
CA GLN A 877 12.30 19.15 -7.58
C GLN A 877 11.08 18.29 -7.90
N LEU A 878 11.32 17.03 -8.30
CA LEU A 878 10.27 16.05 -8.62
C LEU A 878 10.05 15.08 -7.47
N LEU A 879 8.82 14.61 -7.34
CA LEU A 879 8.47 13.57 -6.40
C LEU A 879 8.77 12.21 -7.03
N GLU A 880 9.73 11.48 -6.48
CA GLU A 880 10.04 10.11 -6.90
C GLU A 880 8.86 9.18 -6.63
N HIS A 881 8.26 8.61 -7.69
CA HIS A 881 7.02 7.84 -7.57
C HIS A 881 7.02 6.51 -8.32
N ASN A 882 7.83 6.34 -9.35
CA ASN A 882 7.91 5.08 -10.10
C ASN A 882 8.40 3.91 -9.21
N ARG A 883 7.97 2.70 -9.56
CA ARG A 883 8.46 1.46 -8.95
C ARG A 883 9.08 0.61 -10.04
N ILE A 884 10.33 0.29 -9.84
CA ILE A 884 11.15 -0.50 -10.76
C ILE A 884 11.92 -1.53 -9.94
N PHE A 885 11.86 -2.79 -10.35
CA PHE A 885 12.54 -3.88 -9.67
C PHE A 885 13.43 -4.61 -10.67
N TYR A 886 14.66 -4.86 -10.28
CA TYR A 886 15.66 -5.54 -11.07
C TYR A 886 16.25 -6.72 -10.32
N PHE A 887 16.40 -7.83 -11.02
CA PHE A 887 17.04 -9.04 -10.55
C PHE A 887 18.04 -9.53 -11.59
N TYR A 888 19.27 -9.79 -11.14
CA TYR A 888 20.38 -10.14 -12.05
C TYR A 888 20.25 -11.51 -12.69
N ASN A 889 19.66 -12.49 -11.99
CA ASN A 889 19.37 -13.83 -12.48
C ASN A 889 20.54 -14.47 -13.25
N ASN A 890 21.75 -14.43 -12.67
CA ASN A 890 22.96 -15.01 -13.26
C ASN A 890 23.26 -14.52 -14.70
N GLY A 891 22.95 -13.26 -15.02
CA GLY A 891 23.16 -12.64 -16.33
C GLY A 891 21.92 -12.60 -17.23
N ASN A 892 20.86 -13.35 -16.92
CA ASN A 892 19.57 -13.23 -17.59
C ASN A 892 18.73 -12.17 -16.87
N GLU A 893 19.10 -10.91 -17.08
CA GLU A 893 18.57 -9.76 -16.34
C GLU A 893 17.05 -9.60 -16.47
N GLU A 894 16.36 -9.46 -15.36
CA GLU A 894 14.91 -9.27 -15.33
C GLU A 894 14.54 -7.91 -14.74
N TYR A 895 13.61 -7.24 -15.40
CA TYR A 895 13.11 -5.92 -15.04
C TYR A 895 11.59 -5.96 -14.89
N TYR A 896 11.09 -5.32 -13.83
CA TYR A 896 9.67 -5.23 -13.54
C TYR A 896 9.29 -3.79 -13.23
N ILE A 897 8.13 -3.36 -13.71
CA ILE A 897 7.51 -2.08 -13.32
C ILE A 897 6.13 -2.33 -12.74
N GLY A 898 5.67 -1.48 -11.82
CA GLY A 898 4.35 -1.70 -11.23
C GLY A 898 3.86 -0.59 -10.31
N SER A 899 2.67 -0.80 -9.78
CA SER A 899 2.00 0.15 -8.89
C SER A 899 2.30 -0.08 -7.42
N ALA A 900 2.82 -1.25 -7.03
CA ALA A 900 3.00 -1.68 -5.66
C ALA A 900 4.32 -1.24 -5.04
N ASP A 901 4.26 -0.79 -3.80
CA ASP A 901 5.40 -0.77 -2.88
C ASP A 901 5.50 -2.11 -2.14
N TRP A 902 6.66 -2.45 -1.60
CA TRP A 902 6.81 -3.62 -0.71
C TRP A 902 6.29 -3.30 0.70
N MET A 903 4.98 -3.15 0.79
CA MET A 903 4.24 -2.86 2.02
C MET A 903 3.11 -3.86 2.22
N PRO A 904 2.79 -4.28 3.46
CA PRO A 904 1.68 -5.20 3.73
C PRO A 904 0.35 -4.74 3.12
N ARG A 905 0.06 -3.42 3.20
CA ARG A 905 -1.18 -2.89 2.61
C ARG A 905 -1.25 -3.02 1.08
N ASN A 906 -0.10 -2.93 0.37
CA ASN A 906 -0.05 -3.07 -1.08
C ASN A 906 -0.10 -4.55 -1.48
N LEU A 907 0.64 -5.39 -0.76
CA LEU A 907 0.83 -6.80 -1.10
C LEU A 907 -0.32 -7.70 -0.63
N ASP A 908 -1.04 -7.29 0.44
CA ASP A 908 -2.05 -8.15 1.09
C ASP A 908 -3.47 -7.58 1.06
N LYS A 909 -3.66 -6.25 0.80
CA LYS A 909 -4.97 -5.57 0.96
C LYS A 909 -5.32 -4.62 -0.17
N ARG A 910 -4.63 -4.69 -1.30
CA ARG A 910 -4.89 -3.86 -2.46
C ARG A 910 -4.84 -4.67 -3.73
N LEU A 911 -5.61 -4.26 -4.69
CA LEU A 911 -5.40 -4.67 -6.07
C LEU A 911 -4.29 -3.81 -6.67
N GLU A 912 -3.11 -4.36 -6.77
CA GLU A 912 -1.94 -3.76 -7.41
C GLU A 912 -1.49 -4.61 -8.58
N LEU A 913 -0.73 -4.02 -9.47
CA LEU A 913 -0.21 -4.65 -10.66
C LEU A 913 1.30 -4.45 -10.77
N THR A 914 2.01 -5.49 -11.13
CA THR A 914 3.41 -5.47 -11.56
C THR A 914 3.53 -6.31 -12.83
N THR A 915 4.39 -5.89 -13.76
CA THR A 915 4.60 -6.60 -15.03
C THR A 915 6.09 -6.70 -15.38
N PRO A 916 6.55 -7.82 -15.96
CA PRO A 916 7.90 -7.91 -16.49
C PRO A 916 8.05 -7.02 -17.72
N ILE A 917 9.26 -6.60 -18.00
CA ILE A 917 9.65 -5.91 -19.22
C ILE A 917 10.49 -6.88 -20.05
N GLU A 918 10.03 -7.16 -21.26
CA GLU A 918 10.67 -8.17 -22.14
C GLU A 918 11.35 -7.56 -23.37
N ASP A 919 10.92 -6.36 -23.81
CA ASP A 919 11.57 -5.66 -24.91
C ASP A 919 13.00 -5.23 -24.52
N GLU A 920 13.99 -5.66 -25.27
CA GLU A 920 15.39 -5.45 -24.95
C GLU A 920 15.82 -3.98 -24.98
N ASP A 921 15.21 -3.15 -25.82
CA ASP A 921 15.54 -1.71 -25.84
C ASP A 921 14.94 -1.00 -24.63
N ILE A 922 13.74 -1.42 -24.19
CA ILE A 922 13.11 -0.91 -22.97
C ILE A 922 13.91 -1.38 -21.75
N LYS A 923 14.41 -2.63 -21.73
CA LYS A 923 15.30 -3.09 -20.66
C LYS A 923 16.55 -2.24 -20.55
N LYS A 924 17.20 -1.92 -21.66
CA LYS A 924 18.38 -1.03 -21.69
C LYS A 924 18.05 0.35 -21.13
N LYS A 925 16.92 0.94 -21.53
CA LYS A 925 16.46 2.24 -21.02
C LYS A 925 16.20 2.20 -19.51
N ILE A 926 15.54 1.17 -19.01
CA ILE A 926 15.27 1.02 -17.56
C ILE A 926 16.57 0.76 -16.78
N LYS A 927 17.51 0.00 -17.33
CA LYS A 927 18.83 -0.19 -16.74
C LYS A 927 19.55 1.14 -16.55
N HIS A 928 19.61 1.94 -17.61
CA HIS A 928 20.18 3.29 -17.56
C HIS A 928 19.47 4.17 -16.52
N ILE A 929 18.14 4.15 -16.47
CA ILE A 929 17.37 4.88 -15.47
C ILE A 929 17.80 4.50 -14.04
N LEU A 930 17.97 3.21 -13.76
CA LEU A 930 18.43 2.75 -12.45
C LEU A 930 19.88 3.18 -12.16
N GLU A 931 20.75 3.13 -13.15
CA GLU A 931 22.15 3.55 -13.04
C GLU A 931 22.26 5.05 -12.72
N VAL A 932 21.48 5.89 -13.38
CA VAL A 932 21.43 7.34 -13.13
C VAL A 932 20.88 7.64 -11.72
N TYR A 933 19.84 6.94 -11.28
CA TYR A 933 19.36 7.09 -9.90
C TYR A 933 20.43 6.72 -8.87
N MET A 934 21.13 5.61 -9.06
CA MET A 934 22.20 5.15 -8.16
C MET A 934 23.42 6.07 -8.15
N ALA A 935 23.60 6.87 -9.20
CA ALA A 935 24.67 7.86 -9.33
C ALA A 935 24.31 9.23 -8.72
N ASP A 936 23.02 9.48 -8.40
CA ASP A 936 22.58 10.77 -7.83
C ASP A 936 23.27 11.04 -6.50
N ASN A 937 24.11 12.06 -6.48
CA ASN A 937 24.81 12.49 -5.27
C ASN A 937 24.38 13.89 -4.80
N LYS A 938 23.56 14.59 -5.58
CA LYS A 938 23.02 15.90 -5.24
C LYS A 938 21.76 15.83 -4.40
N ASN A 939 20.83 14.93 -4.78
CA ASN A 939 19.49 14.83 -4.19
C ASN A 939 19.36 13.62 -3.23
N ALA A 940 20.30 12.67 -3.27
CA ALA A 940 20.23 11.43 -2.52
C ALA A 940 20.66 11.61 -1.06
N TYR A 941 19.85 11.01 -0.17
CA TYR A 941 20.15 10.78 1.24
C TYR A 941 20.42 9.30 1.46
N TYR A 942 21.48 8.96 2.15
CA TYR A 942 21.87 7.59 2.44
C TYR A 942 21.55 7.22 3.88
N MET A 943 20.90 6.06 4.05
CA MET A 943 20.57 5.54 5.38
C MET A 943 21.86 5.14 6.11
N GLN A 944 21.95 5.54 7.37
CA GLN A 944 23.02 5.18 8.29
C GLN A 944 22.63 3.95 9.12
N SER A 945 23.60 3.36 9.81
CA SER A 945 23.38 2.16 10.65
C SER A 945 22.46 2.40 11.87
N ASP A 946 22.24 3.65 12.26
CA ASP A 946 21.25 4.03 13.29
C ASP A 946 19.82 4.18 12.73
N GLY A 947 19.65 4.14 11.37
CA GLY A 947 18.39 4.37 10.65
C GLY A 947 18.14 5.85 10.31
N SER A 948 19.02 6.76 10.67
CA SER A 948 19.00 8.15 10.20
C SER A 948 19.45 8.25 8.74
N TYR A 949 19.30 9.42 8.13
CA TYR A 949 19.70 9.67 6.74
C TYR A 949 20.61 10.89 6.66
N LYS A 950 21.66 10.78 5.85
CA LYS A 950 22.60 11.88 5.59
C LYS A 950 22.84 12.04 4.09
N LYS A 951 23.01 13.27 3.62
CA LYS A 951 23.57 13.55 2.28
C LYS A 951 25.05 13.19 2.27
N LEU A 952 25.56 12.76 1.13
CA LEU A 952 27.00 12.57 0.95
C LEU A 952 27.72 13.94 1.01
N ASN A 953 28.95 13.91 1.51
CA ASN A 953 29.86 15.04 1.29
C ASN A 953 30.34 14.98 -0.17
N THR A 954 29.96 15.96 -0.95
CA THR A 954 30.27 16.05 -2.38
C THR A 954 31.38 17.06 -2.68
N SER A 955 32.07 17.59 -1.67
CA SER A 955 33.19 18.52 -1.89
C SER A 955 34.22 17.93 -2.84
N GLY A 956 34.51 18.63 -3.93
CA GLY A 956 35.46 18.20 -4.96
C GLY A 956 34.99 17.08 -5.91
N LYS A 957 33.68 16.71 -5.87
CA LYS A 957 33.09 15.75 -6.82
C LYS A 957 32.12 16.45 -7.75
N GLU A 958 32.01 15.91 -8.97
CA GLU A 958 30.95 16.32 -9.89
C GLU A 958 29.58 16.05 -9.28
N LEU A 959 28.69 17.04 -9.35
CA LEU A 959 27.34 16.92 -8.83
C LEU A 959 26.43 16.32 -9.89
N ILE A 960 25.95 15.12 -9.63
CA ILE A 960 25.00 14.39 -10.47
C ILE A 960 23.62 14.52 -9.85
N SER A 961 22.67 15.12 -10.60
CA SER A 961 21.25 15.16 -10.27
C SER A 961 20.48 14.32 -11.27
N SER A 962 19.89 13.23 -10.83
CA SER A 962 19.09 12.36 -11.69
C SER A 962 17.96 13.14 -12.40
N HIS A 963 17.31 14.06 -11.70
CA HIS A 963 16.25 14.89 -12.29
C HIS A 963 16.74 15.75 -13.47
N LEU A 964 17.89 16.41 -13.32
CA LEU A 964 18.44 17.26 -14.38
C LEU A 964 19.00 16.42 -15.54
N GLN A 965 19.65 15.29 -15.22
CA GLN A 965 20.22 14.42 -16.23
C GLN A 965 19.11 13.83 -17.12
N PHE A 966 18.07 13.26 -16.57
CA PHE A 966 16.95 12.73 -17.37
C PHE A 966 16.25 13.81 -18.20
N TYR A 967 16.15 15.02 -17.66
CA TYR A 967 15.59 16.15 -18.43
C TYR A 967 16.46 16.50 -19.63
N GLN A 968 17.75 16.53 -19.44
CA GLN A 968 18.70 16.84 -20.50
C GLN A 968 18.71 15.74 -21.57
N GLU A 969 18.74 14.48 -21.17
CA GLU A 969 18.63 13.33 -22.07
C GLU A 969 17.34 13.34 -22.90
N ALA A 970 16.20 13.74 -22.29
CA ALA A 970 14.94 13.88 -23.02
C ALA A 970 14.99 14.99 -24.08
N ILE A 971 15.63 16.14 -23.79
CA ILE A 971 15.86 17.22 -24.76
C ILE A 971 16.75 16.74 -25.92
N GLU A 972 17.83 16.05 -25.61
CA GLU A 972 18.77 15.53 -26.61
C GLU A 972 18.12 14.50 -27.52
N ALA A 973 17.27 13.62 -26.96
CA ALA A 973 16.53 12.63 -27.73
C ALA A 973 15.60 13.27 -28.78
N VAL A 974 14.94 14.38 -28.44
CA VAL A 974 14.09 15.12 -29.38
C VAL A 974 14.91 15.87 -30.43
N LYS A 975 16.03 16.50 -30.03
CA LYS A 975 16.94 17.16 -30.98
C LYS A 975 17.50 16.18 -32.02
N ALA A 976 17.87 14.99 -31.59
CA ALA A 976 18.40 13.96 -32.51
C ALA A 976 17.39 13.59 -33.62
N ILE A 977 16.11 13.62 -33.32
CA ILE A 977 15.05 13.30 -34.31
C ILE A 977 14.78 14.49 -35.24
N ASN A 978 14.86 15.73 -34.73
CA ASN A 978 14.63 16.91 -35.55
C ASN A 978 15.80 17.22 -36.51
N ASN A 979 16.97 16.63 -36.25
CA ASN A 979 18.16 16.70 -37.10
C ASN A 979 18.25 15.58 -38.15
N ILE A 980 17.32 14.62 -38.13
CA ILE A 980 17.10 13.58 -39.15
C ILE A 980 15.91 13.98 -40.03
#